data_b4d3e95b73d2cd60db8bf729e1e62a78
#
_entry.id   b4d3e95b73d2cd60db8bf729e1e62a78
#
_cell.length_a   1.000
_cell.length_b   1.000
_cell.length_c   1.000
_cell.angle_alpha   90.00
_cell.angle_beta   90.00
_cell.angle_gamma   90.00
#
_symmetry.space_group_name_H-M   'P 1'
#
loop_
_entity.id
_entity.type
_entity.pdbx_description
1 polymer ?
#
loop_
_entity_poly.entity_id
_entity_poly.type
_entity_poly.pdbx_seq_one_letter_code
_entity_poly.pdbx_strand_id
1 'polypeptide(L)'
;MSKNSDSSAGKCPVMHGGTTSVETSRMEWWPKSLNLDILHQHDTKTNPLGAGFNYREALKGLDMAALKQDVTALMTDSQEWWPADWGHYGGLMIRMAWHSAGTYRIADGRGGGGSGNQRFAPLNSWPDNANLDKARRLLWPIKKKYGNKISWADLIILAGTVAYESMGLKTFGFAFGREDIWHPEKDIYWGSEKEWLAPSGKPGGRYSGERDLENPLAAVMMGLIYVNPEGVDGQPDPLKTAQDMRVTFARMAMDDEETVALTAGGHTVGKAHGNGNAKQLGPEPEGASLEEQGLGWINHHSRGIGRNTVTSGIEGAWTTHPTRWDNGYFELLFKYDWWLQKSPAGAHQWEPINIAEEDMPVDVEDPSIRCKPMMTDADMALKFDPEYRKIAERFRDDPAAFSDAFARAWFKLTHRDMGPKSRYVGPYVPPEDLIWQDPVPAGRADYDVAAVKARIAASGLSISERVTTAWDSARTFRGSDKRGGANGARIRLAPQKDWPGNEPAKLAKVLAVYDKLAAECGVSVADLIVLGGNLAIEQAAQAAGVTVSVPFAPGRGDATQAQTDVASFEVLEPLADGFRNWLKQDYVVTAEELLLDRAQLMGLTACEMTALVGGMRVLGTNHGGTGHGVFTDRVGVLSNDFFVNLTDMGYQWLPKASNLYEIRDRRSGALKWTATRVDLVFGSNSVLRAYAEVYAQDDNKEKFVCDFITAWNKVMNADRFDLLG
;
A
#
# COMPACT_ATOMS: atom_id res chain seq x y z
N MET A 1 -51.27 -7.52 46.39
CA MET A 1 -50.37 -6.57 47.10
C MET A 1 -48.96 -7.16 47.05
N SER A 2 -48.18 -6.81 46.05
CA SER A 2 -46.81 -7.22 45.88
C SER A 2 -45.91 -6.15 46.48
N LYS A 3 -45.11 -6.51 47.46
CA LYS A 3 -44.09 -5.63 48.04
C LYS A 3 -42.84 -5.66 47.15
N ASN A 4 -42.61 -4.60 46.42
CA ASN A 4 -41.30 -4.30 45.85
C ASN A 4 -40.34 -3.97 47.01
N SER A 5 -39.34 -4.81 47.23
CA SER A 5 -38.19 -4.50 48.04
C SER A 5 -37.14 -3.82 47.17
N ASP A 6 -37.13 -2.51 47.23
CA ASP A 6 -36.09 -1.67 46.68
C ASP A 6 -34.80 -1.87 47.53
N SER A 7 -33.89 -2.72 47.08
CA SER A 7 -32.53 -2.81 47.61
C SER A 7 -31.59 -1.96 46.80
N SER A 8 -31.59 -0.67 47.00
CA SER A 8 -30.56 0.24 46.55
C SER A 8 -29.30 0.10 47.41
N ALA A 9 -28.65 -1.08 47.38
CA ALA A 9 -27.28 -1.18 47.83
C ALA A 9 -26.41 -0.55 46.75
N GLY A 10 -25.79 0.58 47.05
CA GLY A 10 -24.90 1.28 46.14
C GLY A 10 -23.80 0.38 45.66
N LYS A 11 -23.93 -0.10 44.44
CA LYS A 11 -22.93 -0.92 43.79
C LYS A 11 -21.75 -0.02 43.38
N CYS A 12 -20.58 -0.30 43.93
CA CYS A 12 -19.36 0.35 43.46
C CYS A 12 -19.16 0.03 41.98
N PRO A 13 -19.15 0.99 41.06
CA PRO A 13 -19.03 0.73 39.61
C PRO A 13 -17.77 -0.02 39.27
N VAL A 14 -16.70 0.11 40.03
CA VAL A 14 -15.40 -0.57 39.80
C VAL A 14 -15.45 -2.02 40.23
N MET A 15 -16.19 -2.37 41.30
CA MET A 15 -16.15 -3.73 41.84
C MET A 15 -17.24 -4.67 41.29
N HIS A 16 -18.25 -4.17 40.61
CA HIS A 16 -19.39 -4.99 40.17
C HIS A 16 -19.56 -5.10 38.66
N GLY A 17 -18.53 -4.73 37.88
CA GLY A 17 -18.63 -4.77 36.45
C GLY A 17 -19.71 -3.89 35.84
N GLY A 18 -20.36 -3.05 36.63
CA GLY A 18 -21.39 -2.14 36.19
C GLY A 18 -20.88 -1.14 35.16
N THR A 19 -19.57 -0.89 35.15
CA THR A 19 -18.90 -0.09 34.13
C THR A 19 -18.88 -0.76 32.77
N THR A 20 -19.17 -2.04 32.69
CA THR A 20 -19.24 -2.82 31.45
C THR A 20 -20.69 -3.08 31.01
N SER A 21 -21.70 -2.64 31.78
CA SER A 21 -23.08 -2.79 31.35
C SER A 21 -23.46 -1.68 30.37
N VAL A 22 -24.34 -2.00 29.42
CA VAL A 22 -24.82 -1.08 28.38
C VAL A 22 -25.49 0.17 28.99
N GLU A 23 -26.09 0.04 30.17
CA GLU A 23 -26.81 1.12 30.82
C GLU A 23 -25.91 2.09 31.60
N THR A 24 -24.74 1.63 32.06
CA THR A 24 -23.85 2.44 32.93
C THR A 24 -22.46 2.65 32.31
N SER A 25 -22.07 1.84 31.35
CA SER A 25 -20.80 1.96 30.65
C SER A 25 -20.93 2.82 29.40
N ARG A 26 -20.08 3.82 29.27
CA ARG A 26 -19.96 4.66 28.08
C ARG A 26 -18.80 4.15 27.21
N MET A 27 -18.70 2.84 27.00
CA MET A 27 -17.64 2.23 26.22
C MET A 27 -17.74 2.48 24.70
N GLU A 28 -18.62 3.36 24.25
CA GLU A 28 -18.69 3.82 22.84
C GLU A 28 -17.38 4.42 22.32
N TRP A 29 -16.50 4.84 23.23
CA TRP A 29 -15.17 5.34 22.90
C TRP A 29 -14.24 4.24 22.43
N TRP A 30 -14.44 2.97 22.83
CA TRP A 30 -13.53 1.88 22.55
C TRP A 30 -13.29 1.66 21.05
N PRO A 31 -14.30 1.58 20.17
CA PRO A 31 -14.10 1.46 18.74
C PRO A 31 -13.55 2.72 18.07
N LYS A 32 -13.62 3.86 18.76
CA LYS A 32 -13.17 5.16 18.26
C LYS A 32 -11.84 5.61 18.86
N SER A 33 -11.22 4.79 19.72
CA SER A 33 -9.90 5.09 20.27
C SER A 33 -8.82 5.01 19.18
N LEU A 34 -7.78 5.82 19.32
CA LEU A 34 -6.64 5.81 18.41
C LEU A 34 -6.02 4.40 18.34
N ASN A 35 -6.03 3.79 17.17
CA ASN A 35 -5.59 2.40 16.97
C ASN A 35 -4.07 2.32 16.78
N LEU A 36 -3.32 2.28 17.89
CA LEU A 36 -1.86 2.17 17.86
C LEU A 36 -1.36 0.78 17.43
N ASP A 37 -2.22 -0.25 17.40
CA ASP A 37 -1.83 -1.60 17.01
C ASP A 37 -1.31 -1.66 15.57
N ILE A 38 -1.74 -0.72 14.72
CA ILE A 38 -1.26 -0.62 13.33
C ILE A 38 0.26 -0.41 13.24
N LEU A 39 0.88 0.20 14.25
CA LEU A 39 2.34 0.41 14.32
C LEU A 39 3.11 -0.87 14.68
N HIS A 40 2.40 -1.92 15.09
CA HIS A 40 2.98 -3.18 15.54
C HIS A 40 2.50 -4.40 14.74
N GLN A 41 1.66 -4.20 13.72
CA GLN A 41 1.04 -5.32 12.98
C GLN A 41 2.06 -6.25 12.31
N HIS A 42 3.26 -5.76 12.01
CA HIS A 42 4.36 -6.52 11.41
C HIS A 42 5.58 -6.62 12.34
N ASP A 43 5.35 -6.65 13.65
CA ASP A 43 6.40 -6.86 14.66
C ASP A 43 7.14 -8.18 14.41
N THR A 44 8.44 -8.18 14.66
CA THR A 44 9.28 -9.38 14.57
C THR A 44 8.81 -10.55 15.45
N LYS A 45 8.06 -10.27 16.50
CA LYS A 45 7.45 -11.30 17.36
C LYS A 45 6.39 -12.15 16.64
N THR A 46 5.76 -11.62 15.61
CA THR A 46 4.79 -12.35 14.78
C THR A 46 5.44 -13.13 13.65
N ASN A 47 6.73 -12.88 13.36
CA ASN A 47 7.47 -13.56 12.31
C ASN A 47 8.01 -14.91 12.77
N PRO A 48 7.49 -16.05 12.26
CA PRO A 48 7.94 -17.39 12.67
C PRO A 48 9.37 -17.72 12.25
N LEU A 49 9.96 -16.93 11.32
CA LEU A 49 11.34 -17.13 10.88
C LEU A 49 12.35 -16.42 11.79
N GLY A 50 11.85 -15.58 12.73
CA GLY A 50 12.67 -14.86 13.71
C GLY A 50 13.34 -13.60 13.14
N ALA A 51 13.82 -12.77 14.07
CA ALA A 51 14.39 -11.46 13.75
C ALA A 51 15.70 -11.50 12.93
N GLY A 52 16.39 -12.65 12.93
CA GLY A 52 17.64 -12.84 12.18
C GLY A 52 17.45 -13.33 10.75
N PHE A 53 16.22 -13.61 10.30
CA PHE A 53 15.97 -14.05 8.94
C PHE A 53 16.07 -12.88 7.97
N ASN A 54 16.85 -13.08 6.89
CA ASN A 54 16.97 -12.12 5.79
C ASN A 54 16.61 -12.83 4.48
N TYR A 55 15.50 -12.40 3.88
CA TYR A 55 14.98 -13.03 2.67
C TYR A 55 15.91 -12.84 1.46
N ARG A 56 16.56 -11.67 1.33
CA ARG A 56 17.51 -11.41 0.25
C ARG A 56 18.71 -12.35 0.30
N GLU A 57 19.21 -12.66 1.51
CA GLU A 57 20.26 -13.66 1.70
C GLU A 57 19.76 -15.09 1.39
N ALA A 58 18.52 -15.40 1.79
CA ALA A 58 17.92 -16.71 1.49
C ALA A 58 17.76 -16.93 -0.03
N LEU A 59 17.43 -15.89 -0.80
CA LEU A 59 17.33 -15.93 -2.26
C LEU A 59 18.65 -16.30 -2.94
N LYS A 60 19.82 -16.00 -2.35
CA LYS A 60 21.12 -16.37 -2.92
C LYS A 60 21.29 -17.90 -3.03
N GLY A 61 20.59 -18.67 -2.19
CA GLY A 61 20.58 -20.14 -2.24
C GLY A 61 19.49 -20.75 -3.11
N LEU A 62 18.73 -19.93 -3.86
CA LEU A 62 17.63 -20.40 -4.72
C LEU A 62 18.13 -20.67 -6.13
N ASP A 63 17.87 -21.88 -6.64
CA ASP A 63 17.96 -22.15 -8.09
C ASP A 63 16.70 -21.61 -8.78
N MET A 64 16.80 -20.37 -9.26
CA MET A 64 15.68 -19.66 -9.87
C MET A 64 15.24 -20.27 -11.21
N ALA A 65 16.17 -20.91 -11.94
CA ALA A 65 15.85 -21.59 -13.19
C ALA A 65 15.07 -22.88 -12.93
N ALA A 66 15.52 -23.71 -11.97
CA ALA A 66 14.79 -24.90 -11.55
C ALA A 66 13.40 -24.57 -10.97
N LEU A 67 13.29 -23.51 -10.16
CA LEU A 67 11.99 -23.04 -9.68
C LEU A 67 11.06 -22.69 -10.84
N LYS A 68 11.54 -21.92 -11.81
CA LYS A 68 10.74 -21.52 -12.98
C LYS A 68 10.31 -22.75 -13.81
N GLN A 69 11.16 -23.76 -13.96
CA GLN A 69 10.81 -25.02 -14.61
C GLN A 69 9.72 -25.78 -13.86
N ASP A 70 9.81 -25.88 -12.52
CA ASP A 70 8.78 -26.54 -11.71
C ASP A 70 7.43 -25.82 -11.81
N VAL A 71 7.44 -24.48 -11.78
CA VAL A 71 6.22 -23.69 -11.96
C VAL A 71 5.64 -23.86 -13.37
N THR A 72 6.49 -23.96 -14.40
CA THR A 72 6.07 -24.23 -15.78
C THR A 72 5.42 -25.61 -15.89
N ALA A 73 6.04 -26.63 -15.26
CA ALA A 73 5.50 -27.99 -15.26
C ALA A 73 4.13 -28.07 -14.59
N LEU A 74 3.93 -27.32 -13.50
CA LEU A 74 2.65 -27.24 -12.80
C LEU A 74 1.54 -26.76 -13.72
N MET A 75 1.79 -25.89 -14.69
CA MET A 75 0.74 -25.33 -15.54
C MET A 75 -0.07 -26.39 -16.26
N THR A 76 0.52 -27.55 -16.56
CA THR A 76 -0.14 -28.65 -17.28
C THR A 76 -0.28 -29.93 -16.46
N ASP A 77 0.09 -29.92 -15.17
CA ASP A 77 -0.08 -31.04 -14.25
C ASP A 77 -1.46 -30.97 -13.55
N SER A 78 -2.50 -31.30 -14.32
CA SER A 78 -3.89 -31.22 -13.85
C SER A 78 -4.18 -32.22 -12.72
N GLN A 79 -4.68 -31.72 -11.59
CA GLN A 79 -4.98 -32.49 -10.41
C GLN A 79 -6.46 -32.92 -10.36
N GLU A 80 -6.74 -34.16 -9.96
CA GLU A 80 -8.12 -34.69 -9.89
C GLU A 80 -9.02 -33.90 -8.91
N TRP A 81 -8.43 -33.41 -7.82
CA TRP A 81 -9.17 -32.65 -6.81
C TRP A 81 -9.53 -31.22 -7.25
N TRP A 82 -8.83 -30.67 -8.25
CA TRP A 82 -9.06 -29.38 -8.88
C TRP A 82 -8.56 -29.41 -10.32
N PRO A 83 -9.36 -29.90 -11.28
CA PRO A 83 -8.94 -30.05 -12.68
C PRO A 83 -8.66 -28.70 -13.34
N ALA A 84 -7.63 -28.66 -14.18
CA ALA A 84 -7.29 -27.51 -14.99
C ALA A 84 -8.24 -27.36 -16.17
N ASP A 85 -8.72 -26.14 -16.43
CA ASP A 85 -9.49 -25.81 -17.63
C ASP A 85 -8.66 -26.09 -18.88
N TRP A 86 -9.18 -26.87 -19.80
CA TRP A 86 -8.46 -27.31 -21.00
C TRP A 86 -7.07 -27.93 -20.71
N GLY A 87 -6.88 -28.46 -19.52
CA GLY A 87 -5.62 -29.07 -19.08
C GLY A 87 -4.51 -28.05 -18.74
N HIS A 88 -4.83 -26.77 -18.54
CA HIS A 88 -3.86 -25.73 -18.27
C HIS A 88 -4.31 -24.76 -17.16
N TYR A 89 -3.52 -24.64 -16.07
CA TYR A 89 -3.84 -23.76 -14.95
C TYR A 89 -3.55 -22.27 -15.19
N GLY A 90 -3.08 -21.88 -16.37
CA GLY A 90 -2.60 -20.53 -16.65
C GLY A 90 -3.62 -19.44 -16.28
N GLY A 91 -4.87 -19.57 -16.70
CA GLY A 91 -5.91 -18.59 -16.36
C GLY A 91 -6.11 -18.43 -14.85
N LEU A 92 -6.08 -19.53 -14.09
CA LEU A 92 -6.23 -19.53 -12.63
C LEU A 92 -5.01 -18.85 -11.94
N MET A 93 -3.79 -19.14 -12.40
CA MET A 93 -2.56 -18.56 -11.83
C MET A 93 -2.42 -17.07 -12.16
N ILE A 94 -2.79 -16.67 -13.37
CA ILE A 94 -2.85 -15.25 -13.78
C ILE A 94 -3.84 -14.51 -12.89
N ARG A 95 -5.06 -15.03 -12.72
CA ARG A 95 -6.07 -14.42 -11.87
C ARG A 95 -5.57 -14.28 -10.44
N MET A 96 -4.89 -15.28 -9.87
CA MET A 96 -4.32 -15.20 -8.53
C MET A 96 -3.27 -14.08 -8.42
N ALA A 97 -2.34 -13.98 -9.37
CA ALA A 97 -1.31 -12.93 -9.38
C ALA A 97 -1.92 -11.54 -9.58
N TRP A 98 -2.88 -11.41 -10.50
CA TRP A 98 -3.63 -10.19 -10.72
C TRP A 98 -4.36 -9.73 -9.45
N HIS A 99 -5.07 -10.63 -8.80
CA HIS A 99 -5.84 -10.38 -7.58
C HIS A 99 -4.95 -10.11 -6.35
N SER A 100 -3.69 -10.51 -6.36
CA SER A 100 -2.69 -10.04 -5.41
C SER A 100 -2.23 -8.62 -5.72
N ALA A 101 -1.83 -8.35 -6.97
CA ALA A 101 -1.24 -7.08 -7.38
C ALA A 101 -2.27 -5.94 -7.50
N GLY A 102 -3.50 -6.25 -7.94
CA GLY A 102 -4.56 -5.29 -8.21
C GLY A 102 -5.16 -4.61 -6.98
N THR A 103 -4.78 -5.01 -5.77
CA THR A 103 -5.15 -4.31 -4.54
C THR A 103 -4.30 -3.06 -4.28
N TYR A 104 -3.24 -2.83 -5.06
CA TYR A 104 -2.38 -1.66 -4.92
C TYR A 104 -3.15 -0.36 -5.17
N ARG A 105 -2.89 0.65 -4.32
CA ARG A 105 -3.44 2.00 -4.47
C ARG A 105 -2.34 3.04 -4.42
N ILE A 106 -2.29 3.89 -5.43
CA ILE A 106 -1.22 4.89 -5.59
C ILE A 106 -1.24 5.95 -4.49
N ALA A 107 -2.42 6.26 -3.93
CA ALA A 107 -2.60 7.34 -2.97
C ALA A 107 -1.73 7.17 -1.70
N ASP A 108 -1.59 5.95 -1.21
CA ASP A 108 -0.79 5.64 -0.01
C ASP A 108 0.17 4.46 -0.18
N GLY A 109 0.20 3.85 -1.37
CA GLY A 109 1.08 2.73 -1.70
C GLY A 109 0.72 1.40 -1.06
N ARG A 110 -0.39 1.32 -0.33
CA ARG A 110 -0.83 0.08 0.33
C ARG A 110 -1.48 -0.88 -0.66
N GLY A 111 -1.65 -2.13 -0.24
CA GLY A 111 -2.08 -3.22 -1.11
C GLY A 111 -0.94 -3.74 -1.97
N GLY A 112 -1.29 -4.42 -3.07
CA GLY A 112 -0.32 -5.00 -3.99
C GLY A 112 0.11 -6.43 -3.66
N GLY A 113 0.97 -6.97 -4.50
CA GLY A 113 1.47 -8.34 -4.40
C GLY A 113 2.74 -8.49 -3.56
N GLY A 114 3.28 -7.39 -3.02
CA GLY A 114 4.61 -7.32 -2.43
C GLY A 114 4.79 -8.02 -1.08
N SER A 115 3.70 -8.44 -0.44
CA SER A 115 3.72 -9.00 0.93
C SER A 115 3.11 -10.40 1.06
N GLY A 116 2.47 -10.91 -0.02
CA GLY A 116 1.72 -12.17 0.03
C GLY A 116 0.45 -12.09 0.88
N ASN A 117 -0.13 -10.93 1.04
CA ASN A 117 -1.26 -10.64 1.91
C ASN A 117 -2.55 -11.38 1.49
N GLN A 118 -2.69 -11.80 0.23
CA GLN A 118 -3.82 -12.60 -0.25
C GLN A 118 -4.00 -13.92 0.53
N ARG A 119 -3.02 -14.38 1.29
CA ARG A 119 -3.12 -15.57 2.16
C ARG A 119 -4.02 -15.37 3.37
N PHE A 120 -4.28 -14.12 3.76
CA PHE A 120 -4.92 -13.74 5.01
C PHE A 120 -6.29 -13.10 4.81
N ALA A 121 -7.11 -13.17 5.85
CA ALA A 121 -8.35 -12.43 5.93
C ALA A 121 -8.07 -10.89 5.89
N PRO A 122 -8.96 -10.08 5.32
CA PRO A 122 -10.20 -10.48 4.64
C PRO A 122 -10.00 -10.92 3.17
N LEU A 123 -8.82 -10.66 2.59
CA LEU A 123 -8.56 -10.84 1.16
C LEU A 123 -8.76 -12.28 0.69
N ASN A 124 -8.32 -13.28 1.47
CA ASN A 124 -8.48 -14.69 1.11
C ASN A 124 -9.94 -15.12 1.00
N SER A 125 -10.85 -14.35 1.58
CA SER A 125 -12.28 -14.65 1.68
C SER A 125 -13.18 -13.66 0.94
N TRP A 126 -12.61 -12.75 0.17
CA TRP A 126 -13.39 -11.90 -0.72
C TRP A 126 -14.08 -12.76 -1.81
N PRO A 127 -15.38 -12.53 -2.13
CA PRO A 127 -16.09 -13.28 -3.16
C PRO A 127 -15.38 -13.26 -4.51
N ASP A 128 -14.77 -12.12 -4.88
CA ASP A 128 -14.02 -12.00 -6.13
C ASP A 128 -12.72 -12.81 -6.12
N ASN A 129 -12.25 -13.25 -4.97
CA ASN A 129 -11.14 -14.19 -4.80
C ASN A 129 -11.58 -15.66 -4.72
N ALA A 130 -12.84 -15.95 -5.07
CA ALA A 130 -13.37 -17.31 -5.04
C ALA A 130 -12.46 -18.28 -5.81
N ASN A 131 -12.17 -19.41 -5.17
CA ASN A 131 -11.30 -20.49 -5.67
C ASN A 131 -9.80 -20.14 -5.84
N LEU A 132 -9.32 -18.95 -5.46
CA LEU A 132 -7.88 -18.67 -5.43
C LEU A 132 -7.15 -19.35 -4.27
N ASP A 133 -7.86 -19.80 -3.26
CA ASP A 133 -7.37 -20.72 -2.23
C ASP A 133 -6.86 -22.04 -2.85
N LYS A 134 -7.54 -22.57 -3.91
CA LYS A 134 -7.09 -23.73 -4.65
C LYS A 134 -5.80 -23.44 -5.44
N ALA A 135 -5.71 -22.26 -6.06
CA ALA A 135 -4.49 -21.84 -6.75
C ALA A 135 -3.27 -21.85 -5.81
N ARG A 136 -3.42 -21.28 -4.61
CA ARG A 136 -2.36 -21.33 -3.60
C ARG A 136 -2.04 -22.73 -3.13
N ARG A 137 -3.05 -23.60 -3.02
CA ARG A 137 -2.86 -25.00 -2.62
C ARG A 137 -2.14 -25.80 -3.72
N LEU A 138 -2.40 -25.53 -4.99
CA LEU A 138 -1.64 -26.10 -6.13
C LEU A 138 -0.17 -25.71 -6.10
N LEU A 139 0.19 -24.51 -5.64
CA LEU A 139 1.58 -24.07 -5.49
C LEU A 139 2.29 -24.66 -4.27
N TRP A 140 1.57 -25.25 -3.30
CA TRP A 140 2.15 -25.73 -2.05
C TRP A 140 3.28 -26.75 -2.23
N PRO A 141 3.22 -27.75 -3.14
CA PRO A 141 4.34 -28.68 -3.35
C PRO A 141 5.63 -27.96 -3.76
N ILE A 142 5.54 -26.91 -4.57
CA ILE A 142 6.68 -26.09 -4.98
C ILE A 142 7.19 -25.27 -3.79
N LYS A 143 6.30 -24.57 -3.08
CA LYS A 143 6.67 -23.82 -1.87
C LYS A 143 7.34 -24.72 -0.83
N LYS A 144 6.81 -25.91 -0.62
CA LYS A 144 7.40 -26.92 0.29
C LYS A 144 8.80 -27.36 -0.17
N LYS A 145 9.01 -27.57 -1.47
CA LYS A 145 10.31 -27.98 -2.06
C LYS A 145 11.39 -26.93 -1.85
N TYR A 146 11.09 -25.66 -2.09
CA TYR A 146 12.06 -24.57 -2.02
C TYR A 146 12.13 -23.89 -0.64
N GLY A 147 11.14 -24.09 0.21
CA GLY A 147 11.12 -23.64 1.61
C GLY A 147 11.24 -22.11 1.74
N ASN A 148 12.10 -21.67 2.67
CA ASN A 148 12.30 -20.25 2.96
C ASN A 148 13.14 -19.50 1.91
N LYS A 149 13.66 -20.19 0.89
CA LYS A 149 14.38 -19.57 -0.22
C LYS A 149 13.45 -18.83 -1.18
N ILE A 150 12.15 -19.09 -1.12
CA ILE A 150 11.12 -18.40 -1.91
C ILE A 150 9.99 -17.96 -0.99
N SER A 151 9.61 -16.69 -1.05
CA SER A 151 8.42 -16.18 -0.37
C SER A 151 7.13 -16.60 -1.09
N TRP A 152 6.02 -16.60 -0.40
CA TRP A 152 4.71 -16.72 -1.05
C TRP A 152 4.44 -15.55 -1.99
N ALA A 153 4.83 -14.34 -1.58
CA ALA A 153 4.67 -13.15 -2.40
C ALA A 153 5.33 -13.29 -3.78
N ASP A 154 6.61 -13.67 -3.79
CA ASP A 154 7.32 -13.90 -5.07
C ASP A 154 6.75 -15.08 -5.85
N LEU A 155 6.39 -16.19 -5.19
CA LEU A 155 5.87 -17.38 -5.85
C LEU A 155 4.51 -17.13 -6.52
N ILE A 156 3.60 -16.41 -5.87
CA ILE A 156 2.28 -16.04 -6.42
C ILE A 156 2.45 -15.22 -7.69
N ILE A 157 3.29 -14.19 -7.67
CA ILE A 157 3.50 -13.32 -8.83
C ILE A 157 4.29 -14.03 -9.94
N LEU A 158 5.28 -14.84 -9.57
CA LEU A 158 6.01 -15.66 -10.53
C LEU A 158 5.08 -16.63 -11.29
N ALA A 159 4.14 -17.25 -10.57
CA ALA A 159 3.19 -18.19 -11.18
C ALA A 159 2.34 -17.52 -12.28
N GLY A 160 1.88 -16.28 -12.06
CA GLY A 160 1.15 -15.53 -13.09
C GLY A 160 2.02 -15.16 -14.29
N THR A 161 3.27 -14.77 -14.06
CA THR A 161 4.22 -14.45 -15.14
C THR A 161 4.58 -15.70 -15.97
N VAL A 162 4.91 -16.80 -15.30
CA VAL A 162 5.20 -18.09 -15.97
C VAL A 162 3.98 -18.62 -16.71
N ALA A 163 2.78 -18.39 -16.21
CA ALA A 163 1.55 -18.79 -16.89
C ALA A 163 1.45 -18.12 -18.27
N TYR A 164 1.66 -16.80 -18.35
CA TYR A 164 1.68 -16.11 -19.66
C TYR A 164 2.78 -16.63 -20.57
N GLU A 165 3.98 -16.85 -20.05
CA GLU A 165 5.09 -17.40 -20.85
C GLU A 165 4.76 -18.79 -21.40
N SER A 166 4.15 -19.65 -20.59
CA SER A 166 3.76 -21.01 -21.00
C SER A 166 2.66 -21.02 -22.07
N MET A 167 1.89 -19.94 -22.19
CA MET A 167 0.88 -19.74 -23.23
C MET A 167 1.39 -18.95 -24.44
N GLY A 168 2.68 -18.56 -24.46
CA GLY A 168 3.35 -17.98 -25.62
C GLY A 168 3.62 -16.49 -25.57
N LEU A 169 3.29 -15.77 -24.49
CA LEU A 169 3.68 -14.37 -24.33
C LEU A 169 5.17 -14.26 -23.97
N LYS A 170 5.88 -13.39 -24.64
CA LYS A 170 7.18 -12.91 -24.17
C LYS A 170 6.96 -11.82 -23.14
N THR A 171 7.12 -12.14 -21.86
CA THR A 171 6.98 -11.18 -20.77
C THR A 171 8.12 -10.15 -20.77
N PHE A 172 7.90 -8.99 -20.14
CA PHE A 172 8.91 -7.93 -20.03
C PHE A 172 10.04 -8.33 -19.06
N GLY A 173 9.74 -9.14 -18.06
CA GLY A 173 10.68 -9.67 -17.09
C GLY A 173 10.02 -10.02 -15.76
N PHE A 174 10.88 -10.31 -14.76
CA PHE A 174 10.47 -10.61 -13.39
C PHE A 174 11.60 -10.29 -12.42
N ALA A 175 11.26 -9.74 -11.28
CA ALA A 175 12.17 -9.55 -10.14
C ALA A 175 11.66 -10.30 -8.90
N PHE A 176 12.58 -10.97 -8.22
CA PHE A 176 12.38 -11.45 -6.85
C PHE A 176 12.69 -10.33 -5.85
N GLY A 177 12.31 -10.53 -4.59
CA GLY A 177 12.64 -9.63 -3.49
C GLY A 177 11.43 -9.17 -2.67
N ARG A 178 10.25 -9.76 -2.89
CA ARG A 178 9.04 -9.54 -2.09
C ARG A 178 9.10 -10.37 -0.83
N GLU A 179 9.03 -9.74 0.32
CA GLU A 179 9.07 -10.43 1.62
C GLU A 179 7.67 -10.77 2.11
N ASP A 180 7.52 -11.96 2.68
CA ASP A 180 6.25 -12.38 3.28
C ASP A 180 5.96 -11.63 4.58
N ILE A 181 4.71 -11.19 4.75
CA ILE A 181 4.17 -10.85 6.07
C ILE A 181 3.57 -12.08 6.73
N TRP A 182 3.41 -12.01 8.05
CA TRP A 182 2.93 -13.12 8.88
C TRP A 182 1.69 -12.75 9.70
N HIS A 183 1.10 -11.60 9.39
CA HIS A 183 -0.11 -11.09 10.01
C HIS A 183 -0.91 -10.29 8.96
N PRO A 184 -2.26 -10.32 8.97
CA PRO A 184 -3.07 -9.53 8.06
C PRO A 184 -2.74 -8.03 8.12
N GLU A 185 -2.74 -7.38 6.98
CA GLU A 185 -2.61 -5.92 6.89
C GLU A 185 -3.95 -5.26 7.23
N LYS A 186 -4.06 -4.76 8.46
CA LYS A 186 -5.28 -4.11 8.95
C LYS A 186 -5.55 -2.75 8.29
N ASP A 187 -4.51 -2.10 7.81
CA ASP A 187 -4.56 -0.79 7.15
C ASP A 187 -5.13 -0.83 5.72
N ILE A 188 -5.33 -2.01 5.15
CA ILE A 188 -6.07 -2.18 3.89
C ILE A 188 -7.53 -2.59 4.10
N TYR A 189 -7.97 -2.79 5.34
CA TYR A 189 -9.37 -3.08 5.69
C TYR A 189 -10.13 -1.77 5.89
N TRP A 190 -11.20 -1.58 5.12
CA TRP A 190 -11.95 -0.32 5.08
C TRP A 190 -13.34 -0.39 5.72
N GLY A 191 -13.63 -1.39 6.53
CA GLY A 191 -14.90 -1.57 7.22
C GLY A 191 -15.80 -2.64 6.61
N SER A 192 -17.11 -2.53 6.82
CA SER A 192 -18.07 -3.54 6.39
C SER A 192 -18.22 -3.59 4.87
N GLU A 193 -18.02 -4.76 4.30
CA GLU A 193 -18.09 -5.00 2.85
C GLU A 193 -19.50 -4.85 2.29
N LYS A 194 -20.54 -4.99 3.13
CA LYS A 194 -21.91 -4.69 2.73
C LYS A 194 -22.12 -3.23 2.36
N GLU A 195 -21.34 -2.35 2.95
CA GLU A 195 -21.35 -0.91 2.65
C GLU A 195 -20.66 -0.62 1.32
N TRP A 196 -19.60 -1.38 1.00
CA TRP A 196 -18.84 -1.20 -0.24
C TRP A 196 -19.59 -1.67 -1.48
N LEU A 197 -20.43 -2.70 -1.32
CA LEU A 197 -21.26 -3.25 -2.38
C LEU A 197 -22.57 -2.47 -2.55
N ALA A 198 -22.81 -1.44 -1.74
CA ALA A 198 -24.02 -0.66 -1.85
C ALA A 198 -24.07 0.04 -3.22
N PRO A 199 -25.24 0.03 -3.89
CA PRO A 199 -25.43 0.82 -5.12
C PRO A 199 -25.08 2.29 -4.90
N SER A 200 -24.63 2.95 -5.97
CA SER A 200 -24.38 4.38 -5.96
C SER A 200 -25.65 5.14 -5.54
N GLY A 201 -25.46 6.19 -4.73
CA GLY A 201 -26.59 6.96 -4.20
C GLY A 201 -27.26 6.38 -2.96
N LYS A 202 -26.84 5.21 -2.44
CA LYS A 202 -27.30 4.75 -1.13
C LYS A 202 -26.63 5.56 -0.02
N PRO A 203 -27.38 6.17 0.91
CA PRO A 203 -26.79 6.89 2.06
C PRO A 203 -25.83 5.97 2.85
N GLY A 204 -24.61 6.47 3.13
CA GLY A 204 -23.57 5.72 3.83
C GLY A 204 -22.78 4.75 2.94
N GLY A 205 -23.03 4.73 1.63
CA GLY A 205 -22.22 3.98 0.66
C GLY A 205 -20.87 4.65 0.37
N ARG A 206 -20.00 3.96 -0.37
CA ARG A 206 -18.64 4.42 -0.74
C ARG A 206 -18.61 5.40 -1.92
N TYR A 207 -19.76 5.71 -2.51
CA TYR A 207 -19.90 6.66 -3.59
C TYR A 207 -20.59 7.92 -3.11
N SER A 208 -20.15 9.07 -3.59
CA SER A 208 -20.79 10.38 -3.40
C SER A 208 -21.02 11.08 -4.74
N GLY A 209 -21.89 12.10 -4.77
CA GLY A 209 -22.15 12.86 -5.98
C GLY A 209 -22.58 11.99 -7.16
N GLU A 210 -21.96 12.20 -8.33
CA GLU A 210 -22.14 11.42 -9.55
C GLU A 210 -21.21 10.20 -9.59
N ARG A 211 -21.18 9.37 -8.56
CA ARG A 211 -20.32 8.20 -8.37
C ARG A 211 -18.84 8.50 -8.09
N ASP A 212 -18.56 9.54 -7.33
CA ASP A 212 -17.21 9.74 -6.81
C ASP A 212 -16.91 8.69 -5.73
N LEU A 213 -15.98 7.79 -6.05
CA LEU A 213 -15.54 6.76 -5.14
C LEU A 213 -14.68 7.35 -4.01
N GLU A 214 -14.95 6.93 -2.76
CA GLU A 214 -14.17 7.34 -1.59
C GLU A 214 -12.65 7.12 -1.81
N ASN A 215 -11.84 8.11 -1.48
CA ASN A 215 -10.39 7.95 -1.46
C ASN A 215 -9.96 7.19 -0.19
N PRO A 216 -8.95 6.32 -0.24
CA PRO A 216 -8.05 6.01 -1.37
C PRO A 216 -8.48 4.75 -2.16
N LEU A 217 -9.72 4.30 -2.05
CA LEU A 217 -10.17 3.00 -2.56
C LEU A 217 -9.89 2.84 -4.07
N ALA A 218 -9.27 1.74 -4.44
CA ALA A 218 -9.01 1.31 -5.82
C ALA A 218 -9.54 -0.09 -6.09
N ALA A 219 -9.64 -0.93 -5.06
CA ALA A 219 -10.16 -2.29 -5.13
C ALA A 219 -11.13 -2.56 -3.99
N VAL A 220 -12.04 -3.49 -4.18
CA VAL A 220 -13.01 -3.93 -3.19
C VAL A 220 -13.26 -5.42 -3.29
N MET A 221 -13.97 -5.95 -2.31
CA MET A 221 -14.38 -7.33 -2.21
C MET A 221 -15.09 -7.87 -3.46
N MET A 222 -15.87 -7.04 -4.16
CA MET A 222 -16.66 -7.45 -5.31
C MET A 222 -15.89 -7.47 -6.62
N GLY A 223 -14.87 -6.67 -6.71
CA GLY A 223 -14.00 -6.59 -7.87
C GLY A 223 -12.66 -6.03 -7.42
N LEU A 224 -11.59 -6.57 -7.96
CA LEU A 224 -10.26 -6.04 -7.69
C LEU A 224 -10.10 -4.60 -8.06
N ILE A 225 -10.85 -4.19 -9.03
CA ILE A 225 -11.08 -2.85 -9.47
C ILE A 225 -12.58 -2.64 -9.37
N TYR A 226 -13.02 -1.43 -9.02
CA TYR A 226 -14.44 -1.07 -8.92
C TYR A 226 -15.18 -1.15 -10.26
N VAL A 227 -15.02 -2.28 -10.96
CA VAL A 227 -15.64 -2.54 -12.24
C VAL A 227 -16.51 -3.78 -12.10
N ASN A 228 -17.80 -3.55 -11.98
CA ASN A 228 -18.76 -4.64 -11.99
C ASN A 228 -18.86 -5.22 -13.41
N PRO A 229 -18.60 -6.53 -13.63
CA PRO A 229 -18.68 -7.14 -14.95
C PRO A 229 -20.08 -7.06 -15.58
N GLU A 230 -21.13 -6.89 -14.75
CA GLU A 230 -22.50 -6.67 -15.18
C GLU A 230 -22.86 -5.18 -15.42
N GLY A 231 -21.87 -4.30 -15.39
CA GLY A 231 -22.08 -2.86 -15.51
C GLY A 231 -22.31 -2.15 -14.17
N VAL A 232 -22.36 -0.83 -14.22
CA VAL A 232 -22.53 0.04 -13.05
C VAL A 232 -23.81 -0.31 -12.30
N ASP A 233 -23.68 -0.62 -11.01
CA ASP A 233 -24.79 -1.09 -10.14
C ASP A 233 -25.51 -2.33 -10.67
N GLY A 234 -24.84 -3.18 -11.47
CA GLY A 234 -25.43 -4.33 -12.12
C GLY A 234 -26.35 -3.99 -13.30
N GLN A 235 -26.24 -2.78 -13.82
CA GLN A 235 -26.98 -2.31 -15.00
C GLN A 235 -26.00 -2.11 -16.16
N PRO A 236 -26.05 -2.95 -17.19
CA PRO A 236 -25.13 -2.85 -18.33
C PRO A 236 -25.18 -1.47 -19.01
N ASP A 237 -24.08 -0.77 -18.97
CA ASP A 237 -23.86 0.52 -19.66
C ASP A 237 -22.36 0.70 -19.90
N PRO A 238 -21.84 0.26 -21.06
CA PRO A 238 -20.40 0.29 -21.35
C PRO A 238 -19.72 1.66 -21.21
N LEU A 239 -20.44 2.77 -21.46
CA LEU A 239 -19.86 4.10 -21.33
C LEU A 239 -19.71 4.52 -19.86
N LYS A 240 -20.64 4.17 -19.00
CA LYS A 240 -20.49 4.38 -17.55
C LYS A 240 -19.42 3.44 -16.99
N THR A 241 -19.36 2.20 -17.43
CA THR A 241 -18.32 1.26 -17.05
C THR A 241 -16.93 1.75 -17.46
N ALA A 242 -16.78 2.38 -18.63
CA ALA A 242 -15.53 3.02 -19.05
C ALA A 242 -15.06 4.10 -18.06
N GLN A 243 -15.99 4.88 -17.49
CA GLN A 243 -15.65 5.87 -16.45
C GLN A 243 -15.14 5.21 -15.17
N ASP A 244 -15.83 4.17 -14.69
CA ASP A 244 -15.38 3.41 -13.52
C ASP A 244 -14.01 2.78 -13.76
N MET A 245 -13.78 2.16 -14.92
CA MET A 245 -12.48 1.61 -15.30
C MET A 245 -11.39 2.69 -15.23
N ARG A 246 -11.61 3.84 -15.85
CA ARG A 246 -10.61 4.93 -15.89
C ARG A 246 -10.24 5.42 -14.51
N VAL A 247 -11.22 5.61 -13.62
CA VAL A 247 -11.00 6.05 -12.23
C VAL A 247 -10.23 5.00 -11.44
N THR A 248 -10.65 3.73 -11.50
CA THR A 248 -10.06 2.69 -10.66
C THR A 248 -8.68 2.25 -11.14
N PHE A 249 -8.46 2.17 -12.45
CA PHE A 249 -7.14 1.89 -13.01
C PHE A 249 -6.15 3.04 -12.76
N ALA A 250 -6.60 4.31 -12.84
CA ALA A 250 -5.77 5.45 -12.45
C ALA A 250 -5.34 5.39 -10.98
N ARG A 251 -6.21 4.90 -10.07
CA ARG A 251 -5.86 4.66 -8.65
C ARG A 251 -4.86 3.54 -8.44
N MET A 252 -4.75 2.60 -9.39
CA MET A 252 -3.67 1.62 -9.46
C MET A 252 -2.46 2.15 -10.24
N ALA A 253 -2.49 3.42 -10.67
CA ALA A 253 -1.47 4.12 -11.42
C ALA A 253 -1.33 3.69 -12.89
N MET A 254 -2.40 3.22 -13.49
CA MET A 254 -2.47 2.84 -14.91
C MET A 254 -3.14 3.95 -15.71
N ASP A 255 -2.60 4.24 -16.89
CA ASP A 255 -3.22 5.11 -17.87
C ASP A 255 -4.21 4.37 -18.78
N ASP A 256 -4.79 5.05 -19.76
CA ASP A 256 -5.77 4.45 -20.67
C ASP A 256 -5.17 3.36 -21.56
N GLU A 257 -3.91 3.49 -21.99
CA GLU A 257 -3.23 2.46 -22.78
C GLU A 257 -2.95 1.21 -21.96
N GLU A 258 -2.43 1.38 -20.75
CA GLU A 258 -2.20 0.30 -19.78
C GLU A 258 -3.53 -0.37 -19.37
N THR A 259 -4.60 0.41 -19.21
CA THR A 259 -5.95 -0.11 -18.89
C THR A 259 -6.50 -1.00 -19.99
N VAL A 260 -6.44 -0.56 -21.25
CA VAL A 260 -6.88 -1.37 -22.40
C VAL A 260 -6.00 -2.62 -22.55
N ALA A 261 -4.67 -2.47 -22.47
CA ALA A 261 -3.74 -3.59 -22.56
C ALA A 261 -4.00 -4.63 -21.48
N LEU A 262 -4.13 -4.22 -20.21
CA LEU A 262 -4.36 -5.11 -19.06
C LEU A 262 -5.71 -5.81 -19.16
N THR A 263 -6.79 -5.11 -19.50
CA THR A 263 -8.12 -5.72 -19.65
C THR A 263 -8.12 -6.76 -20.77
N ALA A 264 -7.66 -6.39 -21.96
CA ALA A 264 -7.63 -7.28 -23.11
C ALA A 264 -6.67 -8.47 -22.90
N GLY A 265 -5.48 -8.21 -22.35
CA GLY A 265 -4.48 -9.26 -22.10
C GLY A 265 -4.89 -10.23 -20.99
N GLY A 266 -5.59 -9.75 -19.96
CA GLY A 266 -6.20 -10.59 -18.93
C GLY A 266 -7.26 -11.51 -19.51
N HIS A 267 -8.09 -10.99 -20.40
CA HIS A 267 -9.19 -11.70 -21.03
C HIS A 267 -8.81 -12.50 -22.30
N THR A 268 -7.57 -12.34 -22.78
CA THR A 268 -7.06 -13.18 -23.88
C THR A 268 -7.02 -14.67 -23.49
N VAL A 269 -6.87 -14.99 -22.20
CA VAL A 269 -6.68 -16.34 -21.69
C VAL A 269 -7.63 -16.66 -20.55
N GLY A 270 -7.91 -17.97 -20.35
CA GLY A 270 -8.80 -18.44 -19.30
C GLY A 270 -10.29 -18.23 -19.61
N LYS A 271 -11.11 -18.36 -18.58
CA LYS A 271 -12.56 -18.16 -18.64
C LYS A 271 -13.12 -17.69 -17.29
N ALA A 272 -14.30 -17.09 -17.33
CA ALA A 272 -15.16 -16.93 -16.16
C ALA A 272 -15.95 -18.23 -15.89
N HIS A 273 -16.27 -18.49 -14.62
CA HIS A 273 -16.98 -19.67 -14.16
C HIS A 273 -18.28 -19.25 -13.46
N GLY A 274 -19.39 -19.48 -14.11
CA GLY A 274 -20.74 -19.18 -13.64
C GLY A 274 -21.76 -20.23 -14.13
N ASN A 275 -21.30 -21.45 -14.41
CA ASN A 275 -22.18 -22.54 -14.88
C ASN A 275 -22.85 -23.25 -13.72
N GLY A 276 -23.60 -22.51 -12.90
CA GLY A 276 -24.31 -23.05 -11.77
C GLY A 276 -24.90 -21.99 -10.86
N ASN A 277 -25.71 -22.41 -9.91
CA ASN A 277 -26.33 -21.50 -8.95
C ASN A 277 -25.39 -21.23 -7.78
N ALA A 278 -24.98 -19.98 -7.61
CA ALA A 278 -24.10 -19.54 -6.50
C ALA A 278 -24.65 -19.87 -5.09
N LYS A 279 -25.96 -20.11 -4.93
CA LYS A 279 -26.57 -20.57 -3.67
C LYS A 279 -26.14 -21.98 -3.25
N GLN A 280 -25.49 -22.73 -4.14
CA GLN A 280 -24.97 -24.08 -3.85
C GLN A 280 -23.48 -24.03 -3.40
N LEU A 281 -22.86 -22.87 -3.39
CA LEU A 281 -21.52 -22.66 -2.84
C LEU A 281 -21.58 -22.66 -1.32
N GLY A 282 -20.63 -23.37 -0.70
CA GLY A 282 -20.32 -23.24 0.70
C GLY A 282 -19.72 -21.88 1.05
N PRO A 283 -19.41 -21.64 2.33
CA PRO A 283 -18.82 -20.39 2.77
C PRO A 283 -17.39 -20.19 2.22
N GLU A 284 -16.92 -18.96 2.32
CA GLU A 284 -15.53 -18.55 2.06
C GLU A 284 -14.54 -19.26 3.01
N PRO A 285 -13.23 -19.26 2.74
CA PRO A 285 -12.25 -19.99 3.53
C PRO A 285 -12.26 -19.70 5.03
N GLU A 286 -12.46 -18.44 5.44
CA GLU A 286 -12.52 -18.06 6.86
C GLU A 286 -13.84 -18.50 7.55
N GLY A 287 -14.88 -18.68 6.78
CA GLY A 287 -16.18 -19.17 7.25
C GLY A 287 -16.38 -20.68 7.09
N ALA A 288 -15.48 -21.36 6.39
CA ALA A 288 -15.56 -22.79 6.12
C ALA A 288 -15.31 -23.64 7.37
N SER A 289 -15.87 -24.84 7.39
CA SER A 289 -15.67 -25.80 8.49
C SER A 289 -14.25 -26.36 8.50
N LEU A 290 -13.80 -26.89 9.64
CA LEU A 290 -12.42 -27.38 9.84
C LEU A 290 -12.06 -28.52 8.87
N GLU A 291 -13.02 -29.39 8.53
CA GLU A 291 -12.83 -30.49 7.60
C GLU A 291 -12.56 -30.05 6.16
N GLU A 292 -12.87 -28.81 5.81
CA GLU A 292 -12.55 -28.22 4.51
C GLU A 292 -11.06 -27.80 4.38
N GLN A 293 -10.28 -27.94 5.45
CA GLN A 293 -8.82 -27.76 5.45
C GLN A 293 -8.35 -26.36 5.03
N GLY A 294 -9.16 -25.32 5.32
CA GLY A 294 -8.88 -23.95 4.93
C GLY A 294 -9.20 -23.64 3.45
N LEU A 295 -9.94 -24.54 2.79
CA LEU A 295 -10.54 -24.28 1.48
C LEU A 295 -11.98 -23.82 1.68
N GLY A 296 -12.41 -22.88 0.86
CA GLY A 296 -13.79 -22.38 0.87
C GLY A 296 -14.50 -22.65 -0.44
N TRP A 297 -15.72 -22.13 -0.53
CA TRP A 297 -16.58 -22.19 -1.73
C TRP A 297 -16.74 -23.59 -2.30
N ILE A 298 -16.88 -24.59 -1.43
CA ILE A 298 -17.18 -25.95 -1.84
C ILE A 298 -18.53 -25.96 -2.57
N ASN A 299 -18.50 -26.41 -3.80
CA ASN A 299 -19.68 -26.39 -4.66
C ASN A 299 -20.38 -27.74 -4.64
N HIS A 300 -21.68 -27.74 -4.29
CA HIS A 300 -22.52 -28.91 -4.23
C HIS A 300 -23.32 -29.17 -5.54
N HIS A 301 -23.09 -28.36 -6.57
CA HIS A 301 -23.68 -28.56 -7.88
C HIS A 301 -22.90 -29.61 -8.68
N SER A 302 -23.54 -30.73 -9.00
CA SER A 302 -22.90 -31.82 -9.75
C SER A 302 -21.58 -32.25 -9.09
N ARG A 303 -20.46 -32.26 -9.86
CA ARG A 303 -19.12 -32.55 -9.33
C ARG A 303 -18.50 -31.38 -8.60
N GLY A 304 -19.05 -30.16 -8.73
CA GLY A 304 -18.55 -28.97 -8.11
C GLY A 304 -17.21 -28.41 -8.66
N ILE A 305 -16.61 -29.08 -9.62
CA ILE A 305 -15.30 -28.77 -10.22
C ILE A 305 -15.37 -28.89 -11.75
N GLY A 306 -14.33 -28.47 -12.46
CA GLY A 306 -14.29 -28.48 -13.92
C GLY A 306 -15.37 -27.60 -14.53
N ARG A 307 -16.16 -28.14 -15.45
CA ARG A 307 -17.33 -27.47 -16.09
C ARG A 307 -18.28 -26.83 -15.07
N ASN A 308 -18.40 -27.42 -13.89
CA ASN A 308 -19.33 -26.97 -12.85
C ASN A 308 -18.71 -26.05 -11.82
N THR A 309 -17.49 -25.59 -12.03
CA THR A 309 -16.86 -24.58 -11.17
C THR A 309 -17.68 -23.27 -11.20
N VAL A 310 -17.85 -22.63 -10.03
CA VAL A 310 -18.48 -21.32 -9.91
C VAL A 310 -17.53 -20.39 -9.16
N THR A 311 -17.17 -19.26 -9.77
CA THR A 311 -16.37 -18.18 -9.15
C THR A 311 -17.07 -16.84 -9.23
N SER A 312 -17.92 -16.66 -10.25
CA SER A 312 -18.69 -15.44 -10.49
C SER A 312 -20.05 -15.80 -11.07
N GLY A 313 -20.87 -14.81 -11.37
CA GLY A 313 -22.15 -15.02 -12.05
C GLY A 313 -22.02 -15.19 -13.55
N ILE A 314 -20.97 -14.68 -14.19
CA ILE A 314 -20.73 -14.75 -15.63
C ILE A 314 -20.06 -16.07 -16.03
N GLU A 315 -20.32 -16.56 -17.24
CA GLU A 315 -19.83 -17.86 -17.73
C GLU A 315 -19.29 -17.76 -19.15
N GLY A 316 -18.09 -18.27 -19.37
CA GLY A 316 -17.49 -18.44 -20.70
C GLY A 316 -16.07 -17.93 -20.83
N ALA A 317 -15.43 -18.27 -21.94
CA ALA A 317 -14.14 -17.70 -22.37
C ALA A 317 -14.39 -16.48 -23.25
N TRP A 318 -13.36 -15.62 -23.38
CA TRP A 318 -13.40 -14.44 -24.24
C TRP A 318 -12.86 -14.71 -25.65
N THR A 319 -12.10 -15.80 -25.81
CA THR A 319 -11.38 -16.10 -27.05
C THR A 319 -11.59 -17.54 -27.50
N THR A 320 -11.29 -17.81 -28.76
CA THR A 320 -11.35 -19.15 -29.35
C THR A 320 -10.33 -20.11 -28.72
N HIS A 321 -9.16 -19.58 -28.31
CA HIS A 321 -8.03 -20.35 -27.79
C HIS A 321 -7.60 -19.89 -26.38
N PRO A 322 -8.36 -20.19 -25.32
CA PRO A 322 -8.17 -19.62 -24.00
C PRO A 322 -6.86 -20.04 -23.27
N THR A 323 -6.08 -20.92 -23.84
CA THR A 323 -4.78 -21.36 -23.30
C THR A 323 -3.59 -20.92 -24.17
N ARG A 324 -3.82 -19.97 -25.09
CA ARG A 324 -2.80 -19.44 -25.97
C ARG A 324 -2.84 -17.92 -26.01
N TRP A 325 -1.67 -17.29 -25.91
CA TRP A 325 -1.52 -15.86 -26.15
C TRP A 325 -1.59 -15.59 -27.66
N ASP A 326 -2.63 -14.89 -28.10
CA ASP A 326 -2.81 -14.42 -29.47
C ASP A 326 -3.67 -13.14 -29.49
N ASN A 327 -4.04 -12.67 -30.67
CA ASN A 327 -4.85 -11.46 -30.84
C ASN A 327 -6.36 -11.73 -30.90
N GLY A 328 -6.79 -12.97 -30.63
CA GLY A 328 -8.17 -13.42 -30.75
C GLY A 328 -9.18 -12.62 -29.96
N TYR A 329 -8.76 -11.99 -28.84
CA TYR A 329 -9.64 -11.13 -28.07
C TYR A 329 -10.15 -9.93 -28.89
N PHE A 330 -9.24 -9.16 -29.48
CA PHE A 330 -9.62 -8.00 -30.32
C PHE A 330 -10.29 -8.42 -31.63
N GLU A 331 -9.84 -9.53 -32.21
CA GLU A 331 -10.45 -10.06 -33.42
C GLU A 331 -11.93 -10.36 -33.19
N LEU A 332 -12.29 -11.10 -32.14
CA LEU A 332 -13.68 -11.42 -31.82
C LEU A 332 -14.47 -10.17 -31.40
N LEU A 333 -13.89 -9.30 -30.56
CA LEU A 333 -14.55 -8.09 -30.08
C LEU A 333 -15.05 -7.21 -31.25
N PHE A 334 -14.24 -7.05 -32.30
CA PHE A 334 -14.57 -6.19 -33.45
C PHE A 334 -15.23 -6.94 -34.62
N LYS A 335 -15.03 -8.25 -34.77
CA LYS A 335 -15.62 -9.06 -35.84
C LYS A 335 -17.13 -9.21 -35.73
N TYR A 336 -17.63 -9.33 -34.48
CA TYR A 336 -19.04 -9.62 -34.21
C TYR A 336 -19.77 -8.40 -33.62
N ASP A 337 -21.08 -8.37 -33.85
CA ASP A 337 -22.02 -7.61 -33.03
C ASP A 337 -22.39 -8.43 -31.80
N TRP A 338 -22.65 -7.74 -30.71
CA TRP A 338 -22.89 -8.35 -29.41
C TRP A 338 -24.27 -7.96 -28.88
N TRP A 339 -24.92 -8.87 -28.22
CA TRP A 339 -26.19 -8.64 -27.57
C TRP A 339 -26.17 -9.09 -26.12
N LEU A 340 -26.93 -8.38 -25.29
CA LEU A 340 -27.01 -8.65 -23.88
C LEU A 340 -27.81 -9.92 -23.62
N GLN A 341 -27.24 -10.86 -22.86
CA GLN A 341 -27.84 -12.12 -22.49
C GLN A 341 -27.67 -12.36 -20.98
N LYS A 342 -28.21 -13.47 -20.50
CA LYS A 342 -27.98 -13.98 -19.15
C LYS A 342 -27.18 -15.25 -19.17
N SER A 343 -26.17 -15.35 -18.31
CA SER A 343 -25.45 -16.57 -18.04
C SER A 343 -26.36 -17.67 -17.44
N PRO A 344 -25.91 -18.91 -17.33
CA PRO A 344 -26.64 -19.96 -16.60
C PRO A 344 -26.90 -19.61 -15.12
N ALA A 345 -26.03 -18.82 -14.49
CA ALA A 345 -26.20 -18.31 -13.12
C ALA A 345 -27.14 -17.09 -13.03
N GLY A 346 -27.53 -16.50 -14.16
CA GLY A 346 -28.48 -15.41 -14.24
C GLY A 346 -27.85 -14.00 -14.29
N ALA A 347 -26.50 -13.89 -14.35
CA ALA A 347 -25.78 -12.62 -14.50
C ALA A 347 -25.84 -12.11 -15.95
N HIS A 348 -25.76 -10.79 -16.11
CA HIS A 348 -25.69 -10.18 -17.43
C HIS A 348 -24.29 -10.37 -18.05
N GLN A 349 -24.27 -10.76 -19.32
CA GLN A 349 -23.09 -10.89 -20.15
C GLN A 349 -23.44 -10.61 -21.60
N TRP A 350 -22.44 -10.29 -22.41
CA TRP A 350 -22.62 -10.04 -23.84
C TRP A 350 -22.20 -11.28 -24.62
N GLU A 351 -23.05 -11.73 -25.55
CA GLU A 351 -22.78 -12.86 -26.44
C GLU A 351 -22.77 -12.41 -27.90
N PRO A 352 -21.94 -13.05 -28.75
CA PRO A 352 -21.86 -12.67 -30.17
C PRO A 352 -23.10 -13.11 -30.94
N ILE A 353 -23.51 -12.28 -31.90
CA ILE A 353 -24.60 -12.56 -32.83
C ILE A 353 -24.06 -13.34 -34.03
N ASN A 354 -24.68 -14.46 -34.38
CA ASN A 354 -24.33 -15.26 -35.56
C ASN A 354 -22.84 -15.65 -35.66
N ILE A 355 -22.23 -16.01 -34.53
CA ILE A 355 -20.84 -16.46 -34.51
C ILE A 355 -20.63 -17.74 -35.35
N ALA A 356 -19.50 -17.77 -36.08
CA ALA A 356 -19.09 -18.95 -36.82
C ALA A 356 -18.57 -20.05 -35.85
N GLU A 357 -18.81 -21.32 -36.15
CA GLU A 357 -18.45 -22.43 -35.28
C GLU A 357 -16.94 -22.52 -35.02
N GLU A 358 -16.10 -22.16 -36.01
CA GLU A 358 -14.66 -22.13 -35.90
C GLU A 358 -14.14 -21.07 -34.90
N ASP A 359 -14.91 -20.04 -34.63
CA ASP A 359 -14.58 -18.98 -33.66
C ASP A 359 -15.03 -19.31 -32.22
N MET A 360 -15.78 -20.39 -32.04
CA MET A 360 -16.23 -20.82 -30.71
C MET A 360 -15.15 -21.65 -30.01
N PRO A 361 -14.79 -21.35 -28.75
CA PRO A 361 -13.96 -22.24 -27.94
C PRO A 361 -14.64 -23.59 -27.71
N VAL A 362 -13.84 -24.63 -27.50
CA VAL A 362 -14.33 -25.92 -27.03
C VAL A 362 -14.67 -25.88 -25.54
N ASP A 363 -15.51 -26.78 -25.08
CA ASP A 363 -15.78 -26.95 -23.65
C ASP A 363 -14.56 -27.44 -22.88
N VAL A 364 -14.43 -27.10 -21.59
CA VAL A 364 -13.27 -27.43 -20.75
C VAL A 364 -13.06 -28.92 -20.50
N GLU A 365 -14.12 -29.75 -20.63
CA GLU A 365 -14.10 -31.18 -20.35
C GLU A 365 -14.36 -32.01 -21.62
N ASP A 366 -15.10 -31.45 -22.59
CA ASP A 366 -15.53 -32.19 -23.80
C ASP A 366 -15.20 -31.37 -25.07
N PRO A 367 -14.13 -31.70 -25.78
CA PRO A 367 -13.74 -30.98 -26.97
C PRO A 367 -14.68 -31.10 -28.16
N SER A 368 -15.71 -32.00 -28.09
CA SER A 368 -16.75 -32.11 -29.10
C SER A 368 -17.83 -31.03 -28.97
N ILE A 369 -17.90 -30.36 -27.83
CA ILE A 369 -18.88 -29.30 -27.55
C ILE A 369 -18.23 -27.93 -27.84
N ARG A 370 -18.96 -27.10 -28.60
CA ARG A 370 -18.61 -25.70 -28.84
C ARG A 370 -19.39 -24.79 -27.92
N CYS A 371 -18.67 -23.87 -27.25
CA CYS A 371 -19.25 -22.89 -26.36
C CYS A 371 -19.17 -21.51 -27.02
N LYS A 372 -20.17 -20.67 -26.79
CA LYS A 372 -20.05 -19.28 -27.23
C LYS A 372 -19.04 -18.52 -26.35
N PRO A 373 -18.18 -17.70 -26.94
CA PRO A 373 -17.43 -16.74 -26.17
C PRO A 373 -18.37 -15.67 -25.58
N MET A 374 -17.90 -14.99 -24.55
CA MET A 374 -18.67 -13.89 -23.95
C MET A 374 -17.77 -12.65 -23.74
N MET A 375 -18.43 -11.51 -23.59
CA MET A 375 -17.79 -10.26 -23.16
C MET A 375 -18.51 -9.73 -21.94
N THR A 376 -17.76 -9.06 -21.05
CA THR A 376 -18.30 -8.30 -19.95
C THR A 376 -18.68 -6.89 -20.39
N ASP A 377 -19.31 -6.12 -19.52
CA ASP A 377 -19.57 -4.70 -19.79
C ASP A 377 -18.29 -3.89 -19.93
N ALA A 378 -17.22 -4.27 -19.21
CA ALA A 378 -15.89 -3.68 -19.32
C ALA A 378 -15.24 -3.96 -20.70
N ASP A 379 -15.41 -5.14 -21.27
CA ASP A 379 -14.95 -5.44 -22.63
C ASP A 379 -15.68 -4.62 -23.66
N MET A 380 -16.98 -4.47 -23.50
CA MET A 380 -17.78 -3.61 -24.38
C MET A 380 -17.42 -2.13 -24.25
N ALA A 381 -16.93 -1.70 -23.08
CA ALA A 381 -16.36 -0.36 -22.90
C ALA A 381 -15.17 -0.13 -23.83
N LEU A 382 -14.30 -1.12 -24.07
CA LEU A 382 -13.18 -1.02 -25.01
C LEU A 382 -13.65 -0.85 -26.46
N LYS A 383 -14.85 -1.31 -26.79
CA LYS A 383 -15.45 -1.17 -28.12
C LYS A 383 -16.19 0.16 -28.29
N PHE A 384 -16.81 0.69 -27.25
CA PHE A 384 -17.73 1.82 -27.36
C PHE A 384 -17.18 3.15 -26.82
N ASP A 385 -16.29 3.17 -25.81
CA ASP A 385 -15.63 4.42 -25.39
C ASP A 385 -14.68 4.91 -26.47
N PRO A 386 -14.78 6.18 -26.93
CA PRO A 386 -14.01 6.65 -28.08
C PRO A 386 -12.48 6.60 -27.89
N GLU A 387 -11.98 6.83 -26.68
CA GLU A 387 -10.54 6.82 -26.42
C GLU A 387 -10.02 5.38 -26.29
N TYR A 388 -10.72 4.53 -25.52
CA TYR A 388 -10.37 3.11 -25.44
C TYR A 388 -10.45 2.41 -26.80
N ARG A 389 -11.44 2.74 -27.61
CA ARG A 389 -11.62 2.17 -28.95
C ARG A 389 -10.42 2.45 -29.86
N LYS A 390 -9.90 3.67 -29.87
CA LYS A 390 -8.68 4.01 -30.65
C LYS A 390 -7.50 3.13 -30.29
N ILE A 391 -7.30 2.90 -29.01
CA ILE A 391 -6.22 2.04 -28.49
C ILE A 391 -6.51 0.58 -28.87
N ALA A 392 -7.72 0.11 -28.66
CA ALA A 392 -8.13 -1.26 -28.95
C ALA A 392 -8.03 -1.60 -30.45
N GLU A 393 -8.43 -0.67 -31.36
CA GLU A 393 -8.28 -0.82 -32.80
C GLU A 393 -6.80 -0.86 -33.22
N ARG A 394 -5.95 -0.02 -32.64
CA ARG A 394 -4.51 -0.07 -32.85
C ARG A 394 -3.92 -1.43 -32.43
N PHE A 395 -4.30 -1.95 -31.28
CA PHE A 395 -3.83 -3.23 -30.78
C PHE A 395 -4.37 -4.41 -31.61
N ARG A 396 -5.59 -4.31 -32.16
CA ARG A 396 -6.11 -5.27 -33.13
C ARG A 396 -5.24 -5.31 -34.39
N ASP A 397 -4.88 -4.13 -34.89
CA ASP A 397 -4.17 -3.98 -36.16
C ASP A 397 -2.65 -4.23 -36.03
N ASP A 398 -2.10 -4.10 -34.80
CA ASP A 398 -0.70 -4.36 -34.47
C ASP A 398 -0.56 -5.28 -33.22
N PRO A 399 -0.61 -6.59 -33.40
CA PRO A 399 -0.47 -7.56 -32.29
C PRO A 399 0.86 -7.48 -31.55
N ALA A 400 1.93 -6.98 -32.21
CA ALA A 400 3.22 -6.81 -31.56
C ALA A 400 3.20 -5.63 -30.58
N ALA A 401 2.57 -4.52 -30.96
CA ALA A 401 2.36 -3.39 -30.07
C ALA A 401 1.47 -3.78 -28.87
N PHE A 402 0.43 -4.58 -29.07
CA PHE A 402 -0.38 -5.12 -27.98
C PHE A 402 0.44 -5.97 -27.01
N SER A 403 1.23 -6.91 -27.52
CA SER A 403 2.02 -7.79 -26.70
C SER A 403 3.08 -7.03 -25.88
N ASP A 404 3.73 -6.01 -26.46
CA ASP A 404 4.69 -5.17 -25.72
C ASP A 404 4.01 -4.31 -24.67
N ALA A 405 2.91 -3.65 -25.02
CA ALA A 405 2.14 -2.82 -24.09
C ALA A 405 1.62 -3.64 -22.89
N PHE A 406 1.06 -4.82 -23.16
CA PHE A 406 0.63 -5.73 -22.11
C PHE A 406 1.79 -6.22 -21.25
N ALA A 407 2.90 -6.65 -21.84
CA ALA A 407 4.05 -7.15 -21.09
C ALA A 407 4.62 -6.08 -20.14
N ARG A 408 4.68 -4.81 -20.58
CA ARG A 408 5.10 -3.67 -19.76
C ARG A 408 4.08 -3.33 -18.67
N ALA A 409 2.80 -3.30 -19.01
CA ALA A 409 1.73 -3.02 -18.04
C ALA A 409 1.62 -4.13 -16.97
N TRP A 410 1.75 -5.40 -17.36
CA TRP A 410 1.83 -6.54 -16.43
C TRP A 410 3.03 -6.44 -15.48
N PHE A 411 4.20 -6.07 -16.01
CA PHE A 411 5.39 -5.85 -15.19
C PHE A 411 5.16 -4.71 -14.21
N LYS A 412 4.61 -3.58 -14.65
CA LYS A 412 4.27 -2.44 -13.79
C LYS A 412 3.27 -2.86 -12.70
N LEU A 413 2.16 -3.50 -13.07
CA LEU A 413 1.14 -3.98 -12.13
C LEU A 413 1.74 -4.82 -11.01
N THR A 414 2.63 -5.75 -11.36
CA THR A 414 3.18 -6.75 -10.44
C THR A 414 4.45 -6.31 -9.70
N HIS A 415 5.06 -5.16 -10.05
CA HIS A 415 6.33 -4.70 -9.45
C HIS A 415 6.25 -3.29 -8.86
N ARG A 416 5.13 -2.59 -9.04
CA ARG A 416 5.00 -1.20 -8.63
C ARG A 416 5.16 -0.97 -7.13
N ASP A 417 4.79 -1.93 -6.32
CA ASP A 417 4.88 -1.92 -4.86
C ASP A 417 6.23 -2.41 -4.31
N MET A 418 7.20 -2.70 -5.19
CA MET A 418 8.51 -3.20 -4.79
C MET A 418 9.55 -2.10 -4.54
N GLY A 419 9.26 -0.85 -4.89
CA GLY A 419 10.20 0.26 -4.82
C GLY A 419 11.23 0.28 -5.97
N PRO A 420 12.39 0.90 -5.75
CA PRO A 420 13.38 1.11 -6.80
C PRO A 420 14.06 -0.20 -7.23
N LYS A 421 14.60 -0.20 -8.45
CA LYS A 421 15.27 -1.36 -9.07
C LYS A 421 16.42 -1.94 -8.22
N SER A 422 17.05 -1.16 -7.34
CA SER A 422 18.07 -1.66 -6.39
C SER A 422 17.55 -2.74 -5.42
N ARG A 423 16.23 -2.85 -5.26
CA ARG A 423 15.58 -3.92 -4.48
C ARG A 423 15.38 -5.21 -5.28
N TYR A 424 15.45 -5.16 -6.59
CA TYR A 424 15.15 -6.28 -7.47
C TYR A 424 16.26 -7.30 -7.46
N VAL A 425 15.92 -8.58 -7.41
CA VAL A 425 16.85 -9.70 -7.36
C VAL A 425 16.53 -10.69 -8.49
N GLY A 426 17.57 -11.27 -9.07
CA GLY A 426 17.45 -12.39 -10.00
C GLY A 426 17.83 -12.06 -11.45
N PRO A 427 17.94 -13.12 -12.28
CA PRO A 427 18.45 -13.01 -13.64
C PRO A 427 17.43 -12.49 -14.66
N TYR A 428 16.15 -12.36 -14.25
CA TYR A 428 15.06 -11.96 -15.14
C TYR A 428 14.72 -10.47 -15.01
N VAL A 429 15.47 -9.72 -14.19
CA VAL A 429 15.28 -8.28 -14.01
C VAL A 429 15.57 -7.54 -15.31
N PRO A 430 14.63 -6.74 -15.84
CA PRO A 430 14.86 -5.96 -17.05
C PRO A 430 16.03 -4.99 -16.88
N PRO A 431 16.88 -4.83 -17.91
CA PRO A 431 18.01 -3.89 -17.85
C PRO A 431 17.54 -2.42 -17.87
N GLU A 432 16.37 -2.15 -18.44
CA GLU A 432 15.79 -0.81 -18.58
C GLU A 432 15.36 -0.25 -17.21
N ASP A 433 15.63 1.04 -16.98
CA ASP A 433 15.10 1.79 -15.84
C ASP A 433 13.79 2.45 -16.26
N LEU A 434 12.71 2.12 -15.56
CA LEU A 434 11.40 2.67 -15.84
C LEU A 434 11.14 3.89 -14.94
N ILE A 435 10.53 4.94 -15.48
CA ILE A 435 10.37 6.20 -14.75
C ILE A 435 9.57 6.05 -13.45
N TRP A 436 8.59 5.17 -13.44
CA TRP A 436 7.75 4.90 -12.26
C TRP A 436 8.48 4.13 -11.12
N GLN A 437 9.70 3.64 -11.39
CA GLN A 437 10.58 3.04 -10.36
C GLN A 437 11.36 4.10 -9.57
N ASP A 438 11.15 5.38 -9.83
CA ASP A 438 11.85 6.51 -9.22
C ASP A 438 13.39 6.36 -9.26
N PRO A 439 14.01 6.17 -10.44
CA PRO A 439 15.42 5.85 -10.56
C PRO A 439 16.30 6.95 -9.96
N VAL A 440 17.33 6.53 -9.23
CA VAL A 440 18.32 7.42 -8.62
C VAL A 440 19.72 6.96 -9.04
N PRO A 441 20.58 7.85 -9.56
CA PRO A 441 21.95 7.49 -9.86
C PRO A 441 22.74 7.23 -8.57
N ALA A 442 23.76 6.40 -8.63
CA ALA A 442 24.65 6.17 -7.51
C ALA A 442 25.41 7.45 -7.16
N GLY A 443 25.49 7.77 -5.86
CA GLY A 443 26.28 8.89 -5.36
C GLY A 443 27.72 8.48 -5.04
N ARG A 444 28.57 9.47 -4.86
CA ARG A 444 29.93 9.27 -4.38
C ARG A 444 29.92 8.97 -2.88
N ALA A 445 30.64 7.92 -2.46
CA ALA A 445 30.74 7.52 -1.05
C ALA A 445 32.14 7.74 -0.45
N ASP A 446 33.16 7.93 -1.28
CA ASP A 446 34.57 8.02 -0.91
C ASP A 446 35.01 9.47 -0.67
N TYR A 447 34.49 10.13 0.36
CA TYR A 447 34.88 11.49 0.73
C TYR A 447 35.06 11.63 2.25
N ASP A 448 35.79 12.67 2.66
CA ASP A 448 36.01 13.01 4.07
C ASP A 448 34.72 13.63 4.67
N VAL A 449 33.94 12.80 5.34
CA VAL A 449 32.69 13.21 6.01
C VAL A 449 32.93 14.29 7.07
N ALA A 450 34.05 14.24 7.79
CA ALA A 450 34.37 15.23 8.82
C ALA A 450 34.67 16.62 8.22
N ALA A 451 35.41 16.66 7.12
CA ALA A 451 35.65 17.89 6.38
C ALA A 451 34.35 18.49 5.83
N VAL A 452 33.43 17.66 5.29
CA VAL A 452 32.14 18.13 4.81
C VAL A 452 31.26 18.64 5.96
N LYS A 453 31.23 17.96 7.12
CA LYS A 453 30.52 18.43 8.33
C LYS A 453 31.03 19.82 8.76
N ALA A 454 32.38 20.05 8.74
CA ALA A 454 32.95 21.35 9.09
C ALA A 454 32.48 22.45 8.13
N ARG A 455 32.37 22.19 6.84
CA ARG A 455 31.83 23.12 5.83
C ARG A 455 30.36 23.43 6.07
N ILE A 456 29.54 22.41 6.39
CA ILE A 456 28.13 22.61 6.75
C ILE A 456 28.01 23.45 8.03
N ALA A 457 28.82 23.18 9.04
CA ALA A 457 28.83 23.97 10.29
C ALA A 457 29.13 25.47 10.03
N ALA A 458 30.03 25.76 9.10
CA ALA A 458 30.41 27.13 8.72
C ALA A 458 29.41 27.81 7.75
N SER A 459 28.36 27.13 7.29
CA SER A 459 27.41 27.62 6.28
C SER A 459 26.48 28.73 6.80
N GLY A 460 26.34 28.89 8.10
CA GLY A 460 25.39 29.84 8.73
C GLY A 460 23.92 29.34 8.77
N LEU A 461 23.64 28.13 8.32
CA LEU A 461 22.32 27.54 8.45
C LEU A 461 22.02 27.17 9.92
N SER A 462 20.86 27.53 10.40
CA SER A 462 20.39 27.22 11.75
C SER A 462 20.11 25.72 11.95
N ILE A 463 20.02 25.28 13.21
CA ILE A 463 19.61 23.91 13.57
C ILE A 463 18.25 23.59 12.95
N SER A 464 17.25 24.48 13.12
CA SER A 464 15.89 24.26 12.61
C SER A 464 15.87 24.16 11.08
N GLU A 465 16.60 25.01 10.33
CA GLU A 465 16.67 24.95 8.86
C GLU A 465 17.23 23.61 8.38
N ARG A 466 18.31 23.13 8.99
CA ARG A 466 18.93 21.84 8.60
C ARG A 466 18.08 20.64 8.95
N VAL A 467 17.52 20.59 10.16
CA VAL A 467 16.62 19.50 10.59
C VAL A 467 15.35 19.47 9.75
N THR A 468 14.74 20.62 9.50
CA THR A 468 13.51 20.72 8.70
C THR A 468 13.73 20.23 7.27
N THR A 469 14.82 20.68 6.61
CA THR A 469 15.10 20.27 5.23
C THR A 469 15.37 18.77 5.12
N ALA A 470 16.11 18.18 6.06
CA ALA A 470 16.36 16.74 6.10
C ALA A 470 15.08 15.96 6.34
N TRP A 471 14.26 16.41 7.28
CA TRP A 471 12.96 15.79 7.55
C TRP A 471 12.04 15.85 6.34
N ASP A 472 11.86 17.03 5.73
CA ASP A 472 10.99 17.22 4.56
C ASP A 472 11.44 16.40 3.34
N SER A 473 12.74 16.16 3.20
CA SER A 473 13.27 15.27 2.17
C SER A 473 12.92 13.81 2.46
N ALA A 474 13.11 13.34 3.70
CA ALA A 474 12.98 11.94 4.08
C ALA A 474 11.53 11.49 4.36
N ARG A 475 10.69 12.38 4.90
CA ARG A 475 9.32 12.06 5.33
C ARG A 475 8.37 11.61 4.22
N THR A 476 8.76 11.77 2.96
CA THR A 476 7.99 11.28 1.80
C THR A 476 8.02 9.76 1.69
N PHE A 477 8.95 9.09 2.37
CA PHE A 477 9.07 7.62 2.31
C PHE A 477 7.78 6.92 2.76
N ARG A 478 7.41 5.90 1.99
CA ARG A 478 6.31 5.00 2.28
C ARG A 478 6.82 3.56 2.34
N GLY A 479 6.71 2.94 3.50
CA GLY A 479 7.05 1.53 3.70
C GLY A 479 6.14 0.56 2.94
N SER A 480 4.96 1.02 2.52
CA SER A 480 3.97 0.25 1.77
C SER A 480 4.46 -0.14 0.37
N ASP A 481 4.97 0.83 -0.40
CA ASP A 481 5.47 0.62 -1.77
C ASP A 481 6.95 1.00 -1.96
N LYS A 482 7.64 1.36 -0.87
CA LYS A 482 9.07 1.70 -0.87
C LYS A 482 9.43 2.91 -1.72
N ARG A 483 8.48 3.82 -1.95
CA ARG A 483 8.66 5.07 -2.69
C ARG A 483 8.98 6.23 -1.75
N GLY A 484 9.54 7.30 -2.31
CA GLY A 484 9.93 8.49 -1.57
C GLY A 484 11.23 8.30 -0.81
N GLY A 485 11.52 9.22 0.12
CA GLY A 485 12.75 9.23 0.91
C GLY A 485 13.75 10.29 0.52
N ALA A 486 14.87 10.33 1.24
CA ALA A 486 15.89 11.37 1.09
C ALA A 486 16.85 11.14 -0.11
N ASN A 487 16.99 9.89 -0.56
CA ASN A 487 17.84 9.55 -1.68
C ASN A 487 17.29 10.13 -2.98
N GLY A 488 18.15 10.70 -3.81
CA GLY A 488 17.72 11.41 -5.02
C GLY A 488 17.53 12.91 -4.81
N ALA A 489 17.45 13.40 -3.57
CA ALA A 489 17.16 14.80 -3.24
C ALA A 489 16.05 15.42 -4.09
N ARG A 490 14.95 14.68 -4.31
CA ARG A 490 13.82 15.16 -5.14
C ARG A 490 13.12 16.38 -4.57
N ILE A 491 13.37 16.69 -3.31
CA ILE A 491 12.96 17.96 -2.69
C ILE A 491 13.46 19.21 -3.45
N ARG A 492 14.49 19.09 -4.31
CA ARG A 492 14.97 20.14 -5.22
C ARG A 492 14.14 20.24 -6.50
N LEU A 493 13.31 19.24 -6.81
CA LEU A 493 12.66 19.03 -8.10
C LEU A 493 11.14 19.22 -7.98
N ALA A 494 10.49 19.54 -9.09
CA ALA A 494 9.04 19.48 -9.15
C ALA A 494 8.58 18.00 -9.08
N PRO A 495 7.47 17.69 -8.37
CA PRO A 495 6.57 18.64 -7.70
C PRO A 495 7.00 19.00 -6.27
N GLN A 496 7.90 18.22 -5.64
CA GLN A 496 8.18 18.27 -4.21
C GLN A 496 8.71 19.63 -3.72
N LYS A 497 9.53 20.33 -4.52
CA LYS A 497 10.07 21.65 -4.15
C LYS A 497 8.98 22.70 -3.91
N ASP A 498 7.82 22.53 -4.54
CA ASP A 498 6.74 23.51 -4.55
C ASP A 498 5.62 23.18 -3.54
N TRP A 499 5.70 22.04 -2.84
CA TRP A 499 4.69 21.63 -1.86
C TRP A 499 4.64 22.60 -0.66
N PRO A 500 3.46 23.09 -0.29
CA PRO A 500 3.29 24.04 0.81
C PRO A 500 3.91 23.56 2.13
N GLY A 501 3.82 22.24 2.43
CA GLY A 501 4.40 21.63 3.62
C GLY A 501 5.91 21.77 3.74
N ASN A 502 6.62 22.01 2.63
CA ASN A 502 8.07 22.18 2.58
C ASN A 502 8.52 23.65 2.73
N GLU A 503 7.59 24.61 2.85
CA GLU A 503 7.89 26.03 2.96
C GLU A 503 8.83 26.52 1.82
N PRO A 504 8.38 26.58 0.54
CA PRO A 504 9.23 26.71 -0.65
C PRO A 504 10.26 27.85 -0.60
N ALA A 505 9.89 29.02 -0.06
CA ALA A 505 10.80 30.15 0.04
C ALA A 505 11.97 29.89 1.03
N LYS A 506 11.70 29.23 2.14
CA LYS A 506 12.70 28.84 3.14
C LYS A 506 13.57 27.69 2.59
N LEU A 507 12.95 26.72 1.96
CA LEU A 507 13.63 25.61 1.31
C LEU A 507 14.62 26.09 0.24
N ALA A 508 14.21 27.00 -0.64
CA ALA A 508 15.04 27.53 -1.72
C ALA A 508 16.32 28.18 -1.16
N LYS A 509 16.23 28.91 -0.03
CA LYS A 509 17.40 29.50 0.67
C LYS A 509 18.39 28.42 1.12
N VAL A 510 17.88 27.33 1.73
CA VAL A 510 18.73 26.24 2.24
C VAL A 510 19.35 25.47 1.08
N LEU A 511 18.59 25.16 0.04
CA LEU A 511 19.09 24.45 -1.14
C LEU A 511 20.18 25.22 -1.87
N ALA A 512 20.06 26.56 -1.99
CA ALA A 512 21.13 27.38 -2.59
C ALA A 512 22.48 27.26 -1.85
N VAL A 513 22.44 27.08 -0.53
CA VAL A 513 23.64 26.81 0.25
C VAL A 513 24.17 25.40 -0.03
N TYR A 514 23.31 24.40 -0.06
CA TYR A 514 23.73 23.03 -0.31
C TYR A 514 24.23 22.82 -1.74
N ASP A 515 23.62 23.45 -2.76
CA ASP A 515 24.11 23.40 -4.13
C ASP A 515 25.53 23.95 -4.25
N LYS A 516 25.85 25.07 -3.56
CA LYS A 516 27.17 25.59 -3.50
C LYS A 516 28.15 24.62 -2.82
N LEU A 517 27.79 24.09 -1.66
CA LEU A 517 28.61 23.10 -0.95
C LEU A 517 28.81 21.81 -1.75
N ALA A 518 27.81 21.35 -2.46
CA ALA A 518 27.89 20.18 -3.34
C ALA A 518 28.97 20.38 -4.42
N ALA A 519 28.93 21.54 -5.08
CA ALA A 519 29.94 21.90 -6.10
C ALA A 519 31.34 22.01 -5.53
N GLU A 520 31.50 22.59 -4.32
CA GLU A 520 32.81 22.79 -3.66
C GLU A 520 33.39 21.46 -3.12
N CYS A 521 32.57 20.57 -2.59
CA CYS A 521 33.00 19.33 -1.93
C CYS A 521 32.96 18.11 -2.86
N GLY A 522 32.30 18.19 -4.02
CA GLY A 522 32.11 17.07 -4.95
C GLY A 522 31.25 15.97 -4.36
N VAL A 523 30.21 16.31 -3.57
CA VAL A 523 29.27 15.39 -2.93
C VAL A 523 27.84 15.70 -3.37
N SER A 524 26.94 14.73 -3.28
CA SER A 524 25.55 14.94 -3.65
C SER A 524 24.82 15.89 -2.69
N VAL A 525 23.82 16.60 -3.19
CA VAL A 525 22.91 17.40 -2.35
C VAL A 525 22.12 16.49 -1.40
N ALA A 526 21.78 15.30 -1.82
CA ALA A 526 21.09 14.30 -0.99
C ALA A 526 21.91 13.96 0.28
N ASP A 527 23.20 13.70 0.13
CA ASP A 527 24.08 13.46 1.28
C ASP A 527 24.25 14.71 2.15
N LEU A 528 24.38 15.90 1.56
CA LEU A 528 24.49 17.17 2.32
C LEU A 528 23.24 17.45 3.15
N ILE A 529 22.05 17.19 2.63
CA ILE A 529 20.78 17.38 3.34
C ILE A 529 20.75 16.51 4.60
N VAL A 530 21.01 15.20 4.45
CA VAL A 530 20.96 14.26 5.58
C VAL A 530 22.09 14.53 6.57
N LEU A 531 23.31 14.76 6.08
CA LEU A 531 24.47 15.07 6.93
C LEU A 531 24.29 16.36 7.69
N GLY A 532 23.65 17.37 7.08
CA GLY A 532 23.32 18.65 7.71
C GLY A 532 22.30 18.49 8.84
N GLY A 533 21.27 17.66 8.63
CA GLY A 533 20.32 17.29 9.67
C GLY A 533 21.00 16.57 10.84
N ASN A 534 21.82 15.56 10.55
CA ASN A 534 22.58 14.82 11.55
C ASN A 534 23.48 15.72 12.40
N LEU A 535 24.24 16.61 11.74
CA LEU A 535 25.10 17.57 12.43
C LEU A 535 24.29 18.52 13.32
N ALA A 536 23.13 18.98 12.88
CA ALA A 536 22.26 19.83 13.67
C ALA A 536 21.75 19.12 14.94
N ILE A 537 21.43 17.84 14.84
CA ILE A 537 21.03 17.01 15.99
C ILE A 537 22.19 16.80 16.96
N GLU A 538 23.41 16.54 16.47
CA GLU A 538 24.62 16.42 17.30
C GLU A 538 24.87 17.73 18.10
N GLN A 539 24.72 18.87 17.45
CA GLN A 539 24.88 20.18 18.10
C GLN A 539 23.79 20.46 19.14
N ALA A 540 22.53 20.08 18.83
CA ALA A 540 21.41 20.25 19.75
C ALA A 540 21.52 19.31 20.97
N ALA A 541 22.00 18.09 20.78
CA ALA A 541 22.27 17.14 21.85
C ALA A 541 23.43 17.61 22.75
N GLN A 542 24.50 18.12 22.15
CA GLN A 542 25.61 18.68 22.89
C GLN A 542 25.18 19.89 23.75
N ALA A 543 24.29 20.75 23.24
CA ALA A 543 23.68 21.83 24.01
C ALA A 543 22.82 21.34 25.19
N ALA A 544 22.28 20.13 25.10
CA ALA A 544 21.60 19.44 26.20
C ALA A 544 22.54 18.73 27.18
N GLY A 545 23.85 18.76 26.93
CA GLY A 545 24.88 18.11 27.75
C GLY A 545 25.12 16.62 27.36
N VAL A 546 24.61 16.17 26.23
CA VAL A 546 24.78 14.79 25.76
C VAL A 546 25.66 14.78 24.51
N THR A 547 26.83 14.13 24.59
CA THR A 547 27.76 14.02 23.46
C THR A 547 27.41 12.73 22.67
N VAL A 548 27.02 12.91 21.44
CA VAL A 548 26.58 11.81 20.54
C VAL A 548 27.14 12.02 19.14
N SER A 549 27.19 10.92 18.37
CA SER A 549 27.44 10.95 16.93
C SER A 549 26.25 10.28 16.25
N VAL A 550 25.61 10.97 15.32
CA VAL A 550 24.51 10.41 14.52
C VAL A 550 25.11 9.57 13.39
N PRO A 551 24.76 8.28 13.28
CA PRO A 551 25.26 7.42 12.22
C PRO A 551 24.96 7.99 10.83
N PHE A 552 25.92 7.90 9.92
CA PHE A 552 25.76 8.37 8.55
C PHE A 552 26.44 7.42 7.57
N ALA A 553 25.71 7.03 6.53
CA ALA A 553 26.22 6.27 5.40
C ALA A 553 26.21 7.16 4.15
N PRO A 554 27.38 7.52 3.59
CA PRO A 554 27.48 8.32 2.37
C PRO A 554 27.05 7.53 1.14
N GLY A 555 26.86 8.20 0.00
CA GLY A 555 26.62 7.55 -1.28
C GLY A 555 25.21 7.75 -1.83
N ARG A 556 24.36 8.60 -1.25
CA ARG A 556 23.11 9.03 -1.89
C ARG A 556 23.42 9.75 -3.19
N GLY A 557 22.63 9.49 -4.22
CA GLY A 557 22.71 10.20 -5.50
C GLY A 557 21.71 11.34 -5.61
N ASP A 558 21.87 12.18 -6.62
CA ASP A 558 20.95 13.26 -6.94
C ASP A 558 20.15 12.90 -8.20
N ALA A 559 18.83 12.74 -8.08
CA ALA A 559 17.97 12.53 -9.22
C ALA A 559 17.84 13.81 -10.06
N THR A 560 17.49 13.63 -11.33
CA THR A 560 17.16 14.73 -12.25
C THR A 560 15.65 14.85 -12.43
N GLN A 561 15.20 15.98 -13.00
CA GLN A 561 13.79 16.15 -13.33
C GLN A 561 13.29 15.09 -14.35
N ALA A 562 14.13 14.70 -15.30
CA ALA A 562 13.81 13.66 -16.28
C ALA A 562 13.67 12.25 -15.66
N GLN A 563 14.24 12.02 -14.48
CA GLN A 563 14.12 10.79 -13.70
C GLN A 563 12.96 10.83 -12.69
N THR A 564 12.14 11.88 -12.72
CA THR A 564 11.02 12.08 -11.78
C THR A 564 9.71 12.08 -12.55
N ASP A 565 8.89 11.07 -12.34
CA ASP A 565 7.51 11.02 -12.83
C ASP A 565 6.65 11.99 -12.01
N VAL A 566 6.53 13.22 -12.49
CA VAL A 566 5.90 14.33 -11.76
C VAL A 566 4.48 13.97 -11.32
N ALA A 567 3.67 13.42 -12.22
CA ALA A 567 2.28 13.10 -11.93
C ALA A 567 2.15 12.01 -10.86
N SER A 568 2.94 10.93 -10.97
CA SER A 568 2.89 9.83 -9.98
C SER A 568 3.64 10.18 -8.69
N PHE A 569 4.52 11.18 -8.69
CA PHE A 569 5.23 11.64 -7.50
C PHE A 569 4.39 12.62 -6.65
N GLU A 570 3.42 13.32 -7.25
CA GLU A 570 2.52 14.26 -6.57
C GLU A 570 1.76 13.59 -5.40
N VAL A 571 1.39 12.32 -5.54
CA VAL A 571 0.69 11.56 -4.48
C VAL A 571 1.54 11.31 -3.23
N LEU A 572 2.85 11.55 -3.28
CA LEU A 572 3.72 11.44 -2.12
C LEU A 572 3.67 12.68 -1.21
N GLU A 573 2.99 13.76 -1.63
CA GLU A 573 2.78 14.93 -0.78
C GLU A 573 2.00 14.51 0.47
N PRO A 574 2.54 14.71 1.68
CA PRO A 574 1.81 14.41 2.90
C PRO A 574 0.54 15.27 3.01
N LEU A 575 -0.58 14.68 3.35
CA LEU A 575 -1.81 15.42 3.70
C LEU A 575 -1.64 16.19 5.02
N ALA A 576 -0.81 15.65 5.89
CA ALA A 576 -0.49 16.20 7.19
C ALA A 576 0.92 15.78 7.61
N ASP A 577 1.52 16.56 8.47
CA ASP A 577 2.77 16.20 9.16
C ASP A 577 2.66 16.58 10.64
N GLY A 578 2.18 15.66 11.45
CA GLY A 578 2.07 15.84 12.89
C GLY A 578 3.42 16.05 13.57
N PHE A 579 4.52 15.59 12.99
CA PHE A 579 5.88 15.83 13.50
C PHE A 579 6.30 17.30 13.39
N ARG A 580 5.72 18.05 12.43
CA ARG A 580 5.92 19.49 12.23
C ARG A 580 4.70 20.35 12.53
N ASN A 581 3.65 19.77 13.14
CA ASN A 581 2.39 20.45 13.43
C ASN A 581 1.73 21.12 12.21
N TRP A 582 1.72 20.39 11.07
CA TRP A 582 1.20 20.88 9.81
C TRP A 582 0.04 20.04 9.28
N LEU A 583 -1.00 20.72 8.78
CA LEU A 583 -2.12 20.17 8.03
C LEU A 583 -2.24 20.91 6.70
N LYS A 584 -2.41 20.20 5.59
CA LYS A 584 -2.62 20.80 4.27
C LYS A 584 -3.96 21.55 4.21
N GLN A 585 -4.97 20.99 4.88
CA GLN A 585 -6.31 21.55 5.03
C GLN A 585 -6.99 20.93 6.25
N ASP A 586 -8.21 21.35 6.56
CA ASP A 586 -9.05 20.67 7.55
C ASP A 586 -9.60 19.38 6.95
N TYR A 587 -9.46 18.28 7.69
CA TYR A 587 -9.95 16.95 7.33
C TYR A 587 -11.01 16.46 8.33
N VAL A 588 -11.86 15.54 7.89
CA VAL A 588 -12.81 14.84 8.79
C VAL A 588 -12.04 13.92 9.74
N VAL A 589 -10.95 13.33 9.27
CA VAL A 589 -10.01 12.54 10.07
C VAL A 589 -9.20 13.47 10.97
N THR A 590 -8.99 13.09 12.22
CA THR A 590 -8.29 13.93 13.19
C THR A 590 -6.79 14.04 12.90
N ALA A 591 -6.16 15.12 13.37
CA ALA A 591 -4.73 15.34 13.16
C ALA A 591 -3.85 14.24 13.79
N GLU A 592 -4.28 13.67 14.92
CA GLU A 592 -3.58 12.56 15.58
C GLU A 592 -3.73 11.23 14.83
N GLU A 593 -4.85 11.00 14.14
CA GLU A 593 -5.00 9.83 13.25
C GLU A 593 -4.13 9.97 12.00
N LEU A 594 -4.03 11.18 11.43
CA LEU A 594 -3.11 11.45 10.31
C LEU A 594 -1.63 11.34 10.73
N LEU A 595 -1.27 11.69 11.98
CA LEU A 595 0.06 11.42 12.52
C LEU A 595 0.35 9.92 12.58
N LEU A 596 -0.62 9.14 13.09
CA LEU A 596 -0.51 7.68 13.19
C LEU A 596 -0.32 7.04 11.81
N ASP A 597 -1.12 7.44 10.83
CA ASP A 597 -1.02 6.98 9.45
C ASP A 597 0.37 7.28 8.85
N ARG A 598 0.86 8.49 9.07
CA ARG A 598 2.21 8.89 8.61
C ARG A 598 3.31 8.09 9.29
N ALA A 599 3.21 7.87 10.60
CA ALA A 599 4.16 7.06 11.36
C ALA A 599 4.20 5.61 10.85
N GLN A 600 3.04 5.02 10.57
CA GLN A 600 2.94 3.67 10.01
C GLN A 600 3.58 3.59 8.62
N LEU A 601 3.31 4.54 7.72
CA LEU A 601 3.93 4.59 6.39
C LEU A 601 5.46 4.72 6.46
N MET A 602 6.01 5.43 7.44
CA MET A 602 7.46 5.52 7.67
C MET A 602 8.03 4.31 8.42
N GLY A 603 7.20 3.33 8.79
CA GLY A 603 7.61 2.12 9.51
C GLY A 603 8.00 2.37 10.98
N LEU A 604 7.51 3.46 11.59
CA LEU A 604 7.81 3.82 12.98
C LEU A 604 6.98 3.01 13.97
N THR A 605 7.59 2.66 15.09
CA THR A 605 6.90 2.18 16.29
C THR A 605 6.28 3.35 17.05
N ALA A 606 5.38 3.06 18.00
CA ALA A 606 4.80 4.09 18.85
C ALA A 606 5.84 4.82 19.71
N CYS A 607 6.88 4.13 20.18
CA CYS A 607 8.00 4.75 20.91
C CYS A 607 8.81 5.70 20.01
N GLU A 608 9.15 5.26 18.79
CA GLU A 608 9.87 6.08 17.81
C GLU A 608 9.07 7.31 17.41
N MET A 609 7.76 7.17 17.16
CA MET A 609 6.86 8.28 16.90
C MET A 609 6.84 9.28 18.06
N THR A 610 6.75 8.80 19.31
CA THR A 610 6.74 9.62 20.51
C THR A 610 8.04 10.40 20.65
N ALA A 611 9.19 9.73 20.54
CA ALA A 611 10.51 10.39 20.65
C ALA A 611 10.69 11.47 19.57
N LEU A 612 10.30 11.17 18.32
CA LEU A 612 10.42 12.12 17.20
C LEU A 612 9.53 13.34 17.39
N VAL A 613 8.27 13.20 17.79
CA VAL A 613 7.39 14.35 18.02
C VAL A 613 7.97 15.25 19.10
N GLY A 614 8.34 14.70 20.27
CA GLY A 614 8.91 15.48 21.36
C GLY A 614 10.21 16.21 20.97
N GLY A 615 11.11 15.53 20.28
CA GLY A 615 12.38 16.12 19.82
C GLY A 615 12.17 17.21 18.75
N MET A 616 11.31 16.96 17.77
CA MET A 616 11.00 17.95 16.73
C MET A 616 10.39 19.23 17.32
N ARG A 617 9.59 19.14 18.39
CA ARG A 617 9.04 20.30 19.10
C ARG A 617 10.14 21.12 19.75
N VAL A 618 11.00 20.51 20.56
CA VAL A 618 12.07 21.26 21.27
C VAL A 618 13.12 21.81 20.31
N LEU A 619 13.30 21.22 19.13
CA LEU A 619 14.16 21.73 18.07
C LEU A 619 13.56 22.93 17.31
N GLY A 620 12.30 23.26 17.53
CA GLY A 620 11.61 24.38 16.89
C GLY A 620 11.38 24.19 15.39
N THR A 621 10.99 22.98 14.97
CA THR A 621 10.84 22.59 13.56
C THR A 621 9.42 22.69 13.04
N ASN A 622 8.49 23.24 13.81
CA ASN A 622 7.10 23.41 13.40
C ASN A 622 7.00 24.21 12.10
N HIS A 623 6.07 23.81 11.24
CA HIS A 623 5.72 24.53 10.02
C HIS A 623 5.32 25.98 10.34
N GLY A 624 5.81 26.93 9.53
CA GLY A 624 5.57 28.36 9.75
C GLY A 624 6.20 28.93 11.04
N GLY A 625 7.05 28.17 11.73
CA GLY A 625 7.68 28.61 12.97
C GLY A 625 6.70 28.78 14.13
N THR A 626 5.55 28.06 14.11
CA THR A 626 4.55 28.16 15.18
C THR A 626 5.07 27.60 16.50
N GLY A 627 4.63 28.18 17.64
CA GLY A 627 5.01 27.72 18.97
C GLY A 627 4.13 26.63 19.56
N HIS A 628 3.24 26.01 18.77
CA HIS A 628 2.32 25.00 19.28
C HIS A 628 3.09 23.72 19.66
N GLY A 629 2.92 23.25 20.90
CA GLY A 629 3.60 22.07 21.42
C GLY A 629 5.10 22.28 21.74
N VAL A 630 5.64 23.48 21.55
CA VAL A 630 7.03 23.81 21.90
C VAL A 630 7.13 24.05 23.41
N PHE A 631 7.05 22.95 24.18
CA PHE A 631 7.03 23.00 25.65
C PHE A 631 8.43 23.09 26.23
N THR A 632 9.18 24.12 25.85
CA THR A 632 10.53 24.39 26.36
C THR A 632 10.81 25.90 26.33
N ASP A 633 11.66 26.35 27.24
CA ASP A 633 12.23 27.69 27.22
C ASP A 633 13.62 27.71 26.50
N ARG A 634 14.10 26.55 26.00
CA ARG A 634 15.43 26.38 25.39
C ARG A 634 15.30 25.79 23.97
N VAL A 635 14.60 26.52 23.11
CA VAL A 635 14.38 26.05 21.72
C VAL A 635 15.73 25.84 20.99
N GLY A 636 15.84 24.73 20.26
CA GLY A 636 17.07 24.30 19.57
C GLY A 636 17.96 23.39 20.41
N VAL A 637 17.59 23.09 21.65
CA VAL A 637 18.27 22.12 22.53
C VAL A 637 17.50 20.82 22.54
N LEU A 638 18.13 19.70 22.21
CA LEU A 638 17.48 18.39 22.19
C LEU A 638 17.35 17.86 23.63
N SER A 639 16.39 18.39 24.35
CA SER A 639 16.07 18.03 25.73
C SER A 639 14.73 17.30 25.83
N ASN A 640 14.48 16.61 26.94
CA ASN A 640 13.20 15.98 27.23
C ASN A 640 12.13 16.97 27.78
N ASP A 641 12.34 18.26 27.65
CA ASP A 641 11.48 19.31 28.19
C ASP A 641 10.02 19.17 27.72
N PHE A 642 9.80 18.73 26.46
CA PHE A 642 8.45 18.48 25.94
C PHE A 642 7.67 17.53 26.86
N PHE A 643 8.24 16.40 27.23
CA PHE A 643 7.59 15.40 28.06
C PHE A 643 7.44 15.82 29.50
N VAL A 644 8.45 16.47 30.07
CA VAL A 644 8.41 16.99 31.44
C VAL A 644 7.29 17.99 31.60
N ASN A 645 7.16 18.95 30.67
CA ASN A 645 6.12 19.97 30.73
C ASN A 645 4.74 19.45 30.32
N LEU A 646 4.65 18.47 29.42
CA LEU A 646 3.40 17.82 29.04
C LEU A 646 2.75 17.08 30.22
N THR A 647 3.56 16.42 31.05
CA THR A 647 3.08 15.60 32.18
C THR A 647 2.96 16.39 33.49
N ASP A 648 3.40 17.67 33.51
CA ASP A 648 3.33 18.51 34.70
C ASP A 648 1.92 18.96 35.01
N MET A 649 1.36 18.51 36.15
CA MET A 649 0.04 18.88 36.66
C MET A 649 -0.04 20.33 37.19
N GLY A 650 1.08 21.06 37.20
CA GLY A 650 1.10 22.51 37.45
C GLY A 650 0.43 23.31 36.33
N TYR A 651 0.26 22.72 35.17
CA TYR A 651 -0.43 23.30 34.02
C TYR A 651 -1.82 22.73 33.84
N GLN A 652 -2.70 23.47 33.18
CA GLN A 652 -4.00 23.04 32.72
C GLN A 652 -4.14 23.33 31.22
N TRP A 653 -4.86 22.44 30.53
CA TRP A 653 -5.13 22.55 29.10
C TRP A 653 -6.55 23.06 28.88
N LEU A 654 -6.68 24.16 28.17
CA LEU A 654 -7.97 24.79 27.91
C LEU A 654 -8.22 24.83 26.41
N PRO A 655 -9.32 24.25 25.90
CA PRO A 655 -9.66 24.30 24.49
C PRO A 655 -9.92 25.75 24.07
N LYS A 656 -9.32 26.14 22.92
CA LYS A 656 -9.48 27.44 22.28
C LYS A 656 -10.25 27.33 20.96
N ALA A 657 -9.96 26.28 20.20
CA ALA A 657 -10.61 25.93 18.95
C ALA A 657 -10.55 24.39 18.78
N SER A 658 -11.10 23.87 17.69
CA SER A 658 -11.16 22.42 17.43
C SER A 658 -9.80 21.71 17.50
N ASN A 659 -8.71 22.37 17.07
CA ASN A 659 -7.36 21.82 17.08
C ASN A 659 -6.35 22.76 17.77
N LEU A 660 -6.81 23.62 18.68
CA LEU A 660 -5.94 24.57 19.38
C LEU A 660 -6.31 24.65 20.86
N TYR A 661 -5.29 24.57 21.70
CA TYR A 661 -5.40 24.62 23.17
C TYR A 661 -4.42 25.65 23.74
N GLU A 662 -4.85 26.27 24.87
CA GLU A 662 -3.98 27.08 25.71
C GLU A 662 -3.49 26.26 26.91
N ILE A 663 -2.19 26.33 27.17
CA ILE A 663 -1.54 25.70 28.32
C ILE A 663 -1.26 26.82 29.35
N ARG A 664 -1.99 26.78 30.45
CA ARG A 664 -1.94 27.83 31.47
C ARG A 664 -1.41 27.29 32.78
N ASP A 665 -0.61 28.10 33.47
CA ASP A 665 -0.25 27.83 34.85
C ASP A 665 -1.52 27.75 35.72
N ARG A 666 -1.67 26.68 36.48
CA ARG A 666 -2.88 26.38 37.23
C ARG A 666 -3.10 27.33 38.40
N ARG A 667 -2.06 27.94 38.96
CA ARG A 667 -2.15 28.85 40.12
C ARG A 667 -2.40 30.28 39.68
N SER A 668 -1.65 30.75 38.72
CA SER A 668 -1.71 32.16 38.28
C SER A 668 -2.70 32.39 37.14
N GLY A 669 -3.11 31.34 36.41
CA GLY A 669 -3.90 31.43 35.17
C GLY A 669 -3.10 31.99 33.98
N ALA A 670 -1.83 32.26 34.15
CA ALA A 670 -0.99 32.83 33.08
C ALA A 670 -0.84 31.86 31.92
N LEU A 671 -0.95 32.35 30.69
CA LEU A 671 -0.67 31.59 29.49
C LEU A 671 0.82 31.28 29.44
N LYS A 672 1.19 29.99 29.33
CA LYS A 672 2.59 29.56 29.19
C LYS A 672 2.90 29.12 27.75
N TRP A 673 2.08 28.24 27.17
CA TRP A 673 2.23 27.73 25.82
C TRP A 673 0.88 27.55 25.12
N THR A 674 0.93 27.20 23.87
CA THR A 674 -0.22 26.69 23.08
C THR A 674 0.10 25.30 22.56
N ALA A 675 -0.92 24.52 22.24
CA ALA A 675 -0.78 23.15 21.76
C ALA A 675 -1.86 22.78 20.75
N THR A 676 -1.59 21.77 19.96
CA THR A 676 -2.59 21.10 19.10
C THR A 676 -3.01 19.76 19.70
N ARG A 677 -4.00 19.11 19.10
CA ARG A 677 -4.41 17.74 19.47
C ARG A 677 -3.26 16.76 19.35
N VAL A 678 -2.41 16.91 18.30
CA VAL A 678 -1.21 16.10 18.09
C VAL A 678 -0.24 16.17 19.27
N ASP A 679 -0.11 17.34 19.91
CA ASP A 679 0.78 17.49 21.08
C ASP A 679 0.18 16.84 22.32
N LEU A 680 -1.12 17.07 22.55
CA LEU A 680 -1.78 16.67 23.78
C LEU A 680 -2.19 15.20 23.82
N VAL A 681 -2.28 14.52 22.68
CA VAL A 681 -2.58 13.07 22.65
C VAL A 681 -1.52 12.26 23.40
N PHE A 682 -0.26 12.72 23.40
CA PHE A 682 0.83 12.08 24.14
C PHE A 682 0.70 12.20 25.67
N GLY A 683 -0.15 13.09 26.15
CA GLY A 683 -0.47 13.21 27.58
C GLY A 683 -1.86 12.68 27.96
N SER A 684 -2.71 12.35 26.97
CA SER A 684 -4.10 11.93 27.19
C SER A 684 -4.40 10.48 26.80
N ASN A 685 -3.81 9.96 25.70
CA ASN A 685 -3.90 8.56 25.36
C ASN A 685 -3.06 7.73 26.33
N SER A 686 -3.63 6.69 26.93
CA SER A 686 -2.98 5.94 28.01
C SER A 686 -1.66 5.27 27.58
N VAL A 687 -1.55 4.76 26.37
CA VAL A 687 -0.35 4.13 25.84
C VAL A 687 0.72 5.17 25.52
N LEU A 688 0.37 6.22 24.79
CA LEU A 688 1.30 7.28 24.45
C LEU A 688 1.80 8.04 25.67
N ARG A 689 0.92 8.24 26.67
CA ARG A 689 1.31 8.85 27.95
C ARG A 689 2.28 7.99 28.73
N ALA A 690 2.12 6.67 28.71
CA ALA A 690 3.08 5.77 29.36
C ALA A 690 4.50 5.95 28.77
N TYR A 691 4.63 6.12 27.44
CA TYR A 691 5.92 6.43 26.81
C TYR A 691 6.40 7.83 27.14
N ALA A 692 5.51 8.83 27.13
CA ALA A 692 5.84 10.20 27.52
C ALA A 692 6.36 10.30 28.96
N GLU A 693 5.75 9.55 29.90
CA GLU A 693 6.18 9.47 31.30
C GLU A 693 7.58 8.85 31.43
N VAL A 694 7.95 7.87 30.62
CA VAL A 694 9.30 7.32 30.59
C VAL A 694 10.31 8.40 30.19
N TYR A 695 10.03 9.15 29.12
CA TYR A 695 10.94 10.22 28.66
C TYR A 695 10.94 11.44 29.60
N ALA A 696 9.91 11.63 30.42
CA ALA A 696 9.86 12.72 31.40
C ALA A 696 10.69 12.44 32.66
N GLN A 697 11.12 11.19 32.90
CA GLN A 697 11.89 10.81 34.09
C GLN A 697 13.28 11.47 34.11
N ASP A 698 13.76 11.80 35.30
CA ASP A 698 15.01 12.53 35.50
C ASP A 698 16.26 11.79 35.01
N ASP A 699 16.24 10.45 35.11
CA ASP A 699 17.33 9.55 34.68
C ASP A 699 17.23 9.13 33.22
N ASN A 700 16.19 9.53 32.49
CA ASN A 700 15.95 9.15 31.09
C ASN A 700 16.23 10.27 30.06
N LYS A 701 16.92 11.34 30.45
CA LYS A 701 17.29 12.44 29.52
C LYS A 701 18.18 11.96 28.38
N GLU A 702 19.22 11.20 28.71
CA GLU A 702 20.13 10.62 27.73
C GLU A 702 19.43 9.53 26.88
N LYS A 703 18.62 8.69 27.51
CA LYS A 703 17.78 7.69 26.80
C LYS A 703 16.92 8.36 25.76
N PHE A 704 16.24 9.46 26.08
CA PHE A 704 15.40 10.19 25.11
C PHE A 704 16.23 10.65 23.89
N VAL A 705 17.41 11.23 24.12
CA VAL A 705 18.30 11.68 23.03
C VAL A 705 18.71 10.51 22.14
N CYS A 706 19.09 9.37 22.75
CA CYS A 706 19.50 8.19 22.01
C CYS A 706 18.34 7.56 21.22
N ASP A 707 17.14 7.48 21.80
CA ASP A 707 15.95 6.97 21.12
C ASP A 707 15.50 7.89 19.97
N PHE A 708 15.58 9.21 20.17
CA PHE A 708 15.35 10.19 19.10
C PHE A 708 16.31 9.97 17.92
N ILE A 709 17.61 9.83 18.20
CA ILE A 709 18.64 9.61 17.18
C ILE A 709 18.40 8.30 16.45
N THR A 710 18.03 7.24 17.15
CA THR A 710 17.71 5.94 16.55
C THR A 710 16.54 6.06 15.59
N ALA A 711 15.44 6.70 16.01
CA ALA A 711 14.27 6.91 15.19
C ALA A 711 14.57 7.87 13.99
N TRP A 712 15.32 8.93 14.23
CA TRP A 712 15.79 9.83 13.18
C TRP A 712 16.61 9.11 12.12
N ASN A 713 17.61 8.33 12.55
CA ASN A 713 18.47 7.57 11.65
C ASN A 713 17.68 6.56 10.81
N LYS A 714 16.66 5.93 11.40
CA LYS A 714 15.74 5.04 10.69
C LYS A 714 15.01 5.77 9.56
N VAL A 715 14.46 6.95 9.82
CA VAL A 715 13.77 7.76 8.80
C VAL A 715 14.71 8.22 7.70
N MET A 716 15.91 8.70 8.07
CA MET A 716 16.91 9.20 7.10
C MET A 716 17.49 8.13 6.19
N ASN A 717 17.43 6.86 6.59
CA ASN A 717 17.95 5.72 5.83
C ASN A 717 16.85 4.77 5.31
N ALA A 718 15.58 5.12 5.44
CA ALA A 718 14.47 4.24 5.08
C ALA A 718 14.49 3.81 3.61
N ASP A 719 15.03 4.64 2.72
CA ASP A 719 15.17 4.41 1.28
C ASP A 719 16.58 3.98 0.82
N ARG A 720 17.49 3.67 1.76
CA ARG A 720 18.86 3.25 1.45
C ARG A 720 18.95 1.75 1.12
N PHE A 721 18.22 1.35 0.08
CA PHE A 721 18.23 -0.04 -0.40
C PHE A 721 19.54 -0.45 -1.08
N ASP A 722 20.35 0.50 -1.46
CA ASP A 722 21.72 0.33 -1.94
C ASP A 722 22.66 -0.26 -0.87
N LEU A 723 22.34 -0.12 0.41
CA LEU A 723 23.11 -0.67 1.53
C LEU A 723 22.68 -2.12 1.90
N LEU A 724 21.67 -2.68 1.26
CA LEU A 724 21.16 -4.01 1.59
C LEU A 724 22.00 -5.18 1.03
N GLY A 725 23.09 -4.93 0.32
CA GLY A 725 24.09 -5.90 -0.10
C GLY A 725 23.61 -6.82 -1.22
#